data_7a26d799e195b9468bfca3faa434f28c
#
_entry.id   7a26d799e195b9468bfca3faa434f28c
#
_cell.length_a   1.000
_cell.length_b   1.000
_cell.length_c   1.000
_cell.angle_alpha   90.00
_cell.angle_beta   90.00
_cell.angle_gamma   90.00
#
_symmetry.space_group_name_H-M   'P 1'
#
loop_
_entity.id
_entity.type
_entity.pdbx_description
1 polymer ?
#
loop_
_entity_poly.entity_id
_entity_poly.type
_entity_poly.pdbx_seq_one_letter_code
_entity_poly.pdbx_strand_id
1 'polypeptide(L)'
;MRSTTPTHDELVRAFARAHGLGDEAARQLARLLAQVATEGPRPEPPLDATATWGQPEASPLAARREAPALDVGASPLPGAGRLQRLPITEQDDEPRYDDRGLLGRGGRGEVRRVYDHDLGRTLAMKLIGEEVAASPGAQARFVEEAQILARLQHPGIVPVYELGRLADGRLYFTMQEIHGNDFGVHLELYHAVAVRSPGASRDSPALRRLIDTFHRVCDAVAYAHARGVIHRDLKPANIMLGSEGQVLVVDWGIAKTLGVGAPGPSEMEGDVAGSLVGTPVYMAPEQLLGQMDRIDARTDVYALGVILHEILLGAPPDADGAWQTLMRRVHEEVRPLAEVATHGVLPDALVDICQRALRRDPDRRFQSAGALAAAIGEWLEGVRAREQALALVDEAGALAASAAALRREAASLRATATATLQKIPPWSSEQVKHPHWEQLHDAEHLGRQATQYHLRGEQRLHAALTLAPGLTEAHEALASRYAAEHAEAEADKREDDAARAEFHLRSHTAALPWDSPVCVQLTNYLRAEGELTLITDPPGAEIHVHPYALRDRRLHEERSGEPLSASLAGHVLPVGAYLLRVAAPGRDEVRYPIEIRRGHSWDTTSPGADRPAPLWLPPAGSVRADEAYVPAGWFRAGGDPAALNALPACRLWLDGFVIRRAPVTNVEYLEFLNDLVARGAEAEALRCLPIDTRTVPSAPLYVRGAGERYVCRASVSPDWPVVHVDWPSARRFCRWLAARDELPWRLPDELEWEKAARGVDGRLFPWGDWLDPSWCWIRDSHPQTSSLAITADHPIDRSPYGVLGMVGNSMDWCANAYVPPDQFDVRPRRVAPQVPPEADDEATIGRVYRGGSWCYAAQLCRPVRRFRHHPATQVDDLGLRPVRSLGPAS
;
A
#
# COMPACT_ATOMS: atom_id res chain seq x y z
N MET A 1 -35.40 1.92 34.49
CA MET A 1 -36.29 1.30 33.50
C MET A 1 -35.38 0.80 32.37
N ARG A 2 -35.22 -0.51 32.23
CA ARG A 2 -34.41 -1.11 31.17
C ARG A 2 -35.26 -1.13 29.90
N SER A 3 -34.85 -0.41 28.87
CA SER A 3 -35.43 -0.48 27.53
C SER A 3 -35.00 -1.81 26.91
N THR A 4 -35.89 -2.77 26.86
CA THR A 4 -35.74 -4.00 26.09
C THR A 4 -35.99 -3.70 24.62
N THR A 5 -34.96 -3.79 23.81
CA THR A 5 -35.10 -3.74 22.34
C THR A 5 -35.99 -4.92 21.90
N PRO A 6 -37.02 -4.69 21.10
CA PRO A 6 -37.89 -5.77 20.62
C PRO A 6 -37.10 -6.78 19.75
N THR A 7 -37.42 -8.04 19.91
CA THR A 7 -36.81 -9.12 19.14
C THR A 7 -37.20 -9.06 17.66
N HIS A 8 -36.42 -9.65 16.79
CA HIS A 8 -36.64 -9.70 15.33
C HIS A 8 -38.04 -10.23 14.99
N ASP A 9 -38.51 -11.27 15.71
CA ASP A 9 -39.84 -11.86 15.56
C ASP A 9 -40.99 -10.91 15.98
N GLU A 10 -40.75 -10.08 17.00
CA GLU A 10 -41.74 -9.09 17.44
C GLU A 10 -41.91 -7.96 16.42
N LEU A 11 -40.84 -7.59 15.73
CA LEU A 11 -40.87 -6.58 14.66
C LEU A 11 -41.59 -7.08 13.40
N VAL A 12 -41.35 -8.34 13.02
CA VAL A 12 -42.02 -9.00 11.88
C VAL A 12 -43.51 -9.11 12.15
N ARG A 13 -43.93 -9.49 13.38
CA ARG A 13 -45.34 -9.61 13.75
C ARG A 13 -46.03 -8.23 13.90
N ALA A 14 -45.30 -7.19 14.32
CA ALA A 14 -45.82 -5.82 14.37
C ALA A 14 -46.05 -5.29 12.95
N PHE A 15 -45.15 -5.53 12.03
CA PHE A 15 -45.26 -5.17 10.61
C PHE A 15 -46.44 -5.91 9.95
N ALA A 16 -46.53 -7.22 10.13
CA ALA A 16 -47.60 -8.01 9.55
C ALA A 16 -48.98 -7.54 10.02
N ARG A 17 -49.11 -7.15 11.29
CA ARG A 17 -50.36 -6.59 11.83
C ARG A 17 -50.69 -5.19 11.27
N ALA A 18 -49.69 -4.32 11.08
CA ALA A 18 -49.85 -2.99 10.55
C ALA A 18 -50.36 -2.98 9.09
N HIS A 19 -49.99 -4.02 8.33
CA HIS A 19 -50.28 -4.12 6.89
C HIS A 19 -51.29 -5.22 6.54
N GLY A 20 -52.00 -5.81 7.52
CA GLY A 20 -53.07 -6.80 7.30
C GLY A 20 -52.58 -8.09 6.67
N LEU A 21 -51.27 -8.45 6.81
CA LEU A 21 -50.68 -9.68 6.27
C LEU A 21 -51.08 -10.87 7.15
N GLY A 22 -51.52 -11.95 6.54
CA GLY A 22 -51.82 -13.21 7.23
C GLY A 22 -50.56 -13.87 7.82
N ASP A 23 -50.73 -14.79 8.78
CA ASP A 23 -49.65 -15.45 9.50
C ASP A 23 -48.65 -16.22 8.59
N GLU A 24 -49.06 -16.64 7.38
CA GLU A 24 -48.20 -17.28 6.40
C GLU A 24 -47.21 -16.28 5.77
N ALA A 25 -47.71 -15.09 5.40
CA ALA A 25 -46.89 -14.00 4.86
C ALA A 25 -45.90 -13.46 5.91
N ALA A 26 -46.31 -13.39 7.18
CA ALA A 26 -45.46 -13.02 8.29
C ALA A 26 -44.32 -14.02 8.51
N ARG A 27 -44.61 -15.34 8.39
CA ARG A 27 -43.59 -16.41 8.47
C ARG A 27 -42.62 -16.41 7.28
N GLN A 28 -43.13 -16.10 6.07
CA GLN A 28 -42.31 -15.97 4.86
C GLN A 28 -41.38 -14.77 4.94
N LEU A 29 -41.85 -13.65 5.48
CA LEU A 29 -41.08 -12.45 5.76
C LEU A 29 -39.97 -12.70 6.79
N ALA A 30 -40.26 -13.46 7.87
CA ALA A 30 -39.28 -13.86 8.86
C ALA A 30 -38.18 -14.75 8.26
N ARG A 31 -38.53 -15.68 7.36
CA ARG A 31 -37.55 -16.53 6.65
C ARG A 31 -36.66 -15.74 5.71
N LEU A 32 -37.20 -14.78 4.93
CA LEU A 32 -36.44 -13.91 4.04
C LEU A 32 -35.45 -13.01 4.81
N LEU A 33 -35.87 -12.47 5.93
CA LEU A 33 -35.01 -11.65 6.80
C LEU A 33 -33.91 -12.49 7.50
N ALA A 34 -34.21 -13.76 7.85
CA ALA A 34 -33.23 -14.68 8.40
C ALA A 34 -32.20 -15.14 7.33
N GLN A 35 -32.60 -15.34 6.08
CA GLN A 35 -31.70 -15.64 4.97
C GLN A 35 -30.74 -14.50 4.68
N VAL A 36 -31.21 -13.25 4.71
CA VAL A 36 -30.39 -12.04 4.56
C VAL A 36 -29.36 -11.89 5.71
N ALA A 37 -29.68 -12.39 6.89
CA ALA A 37 -28.79 -12.30 8.07
C ALA A 37 -27.76 -13.45 8.17
N THR A 38 -27.97 -14.57 7.46
CA THR A 38 -27.15 -15.80 7.60
C THR A 38 -26.24 -16.13 6.43
N GLU A 39 -26.30 -15.44 5.30
CA GLU A 39 -25.37 -15.64 4.19
C GLU A 39 -24.10 -14.80 4.34
N GLY A 40 -23.23 -15.17 5.30
CA GLY A 40 -21.81 -14.94 5.22
C GLY A 40 -21.19 -15.93 4.22
N PRO A 41 -20.01 -15.63 3.64
CA PRO A 41 -19.42 -16.45 2.57
C PRO A 41 -19.17 -17.89 3.06
N ARG A 42 -19.70 -18.86 2.33
CA ARG A 42 -19.40 -20.28 2.53
C ARG A 42 -17.96 -20.56 2.09
N PRO A 43 -17.16 -21.31 2.87
CA PRO A 43 -15.86 -21.79 2.41
C PRO A 43 -16.09 -22.88 1.34
N GLU A 44 -15.41 -22.76 0.20
CA GLU A 44 -15.32 -23.79 -0.82
C GLU A 44 -14.57 -25.02 -0.29
N PRO A 45 -14.94 -26.24 -0.75
CA PRO A 45 -14.22 -27.46 -0.38
C PRO A 45 -12.83 -27.50 -1.02
N PRO A 46 -11.84 -28.20 -0.40
CA PRO A 46 -10.47 -28.24 -0.89
C PRO A 46 -10.40 -28.98 -2.24
N LEU A 47 -9.77 -28.35 -3.22
CA LEU A 47 -9.44 -28.94 -4.52
C LEU A 47 -8.33 -29.97 -4.35
N ASP A 48 -8.64 -31.22 -4.64
CA ASP A 48 -7.70 -32.32 -4.75
C ASP A 48 -6.71 -32.09 -5.90
N ALA A 49 -5.43 -32.16 -5.57
CA ALA A 49 -4.32 -31.94 -6.49
C ALA A 49 -3.98 -33.25 -7.24
N THR A 50 -4.70 -33.57 -8.33
CA THR A 50 -4.16 -34.41 -9.41
C THR A 50 -5.02 -34.28 -10.69
N ALA A 51 -4.68 -33.29 -11.53
CA ALA A 51 -5.06 -33.35 -12.96
C ALA A 51 -3.96 -32.67 -13.77
N THR A 52 -3.21 -33.46 -14.50
CA THR A 52 -2.26 -33.07 -15.53
C THR A 52 -2.97 -32.34 -16.67
N TRP A 53 -2.60 -31.10 -16.92
CA TRP A 53 -3.07 -30.34 -18.08
C TRP A 53 -2.20 -30.63 -19.29
N GLY A 54 -2.80 -31.28 -20.32
CA GLY A 54 -2.24 -31.32 -21.67
C GLY A 54 -2.37 -29.99 -22.35
N GLN A 55 -1.35 -29.60 -23.07
CA GLN A 55 -1.31 -28.35 -23.87
C GLN A 55 -2.38 -28.39 -24.98
N PRO A 56 -3.08 -27.27 -25.26
CA PRO A 56 -3.85 -27.16 -26.50
C PRO A 56 -2.96 -26.71 -27.65
N GLU A 57 -2.94 -27.54 -28.70
CA GLU A 57 -2.35 -27.16 -29.98
C GLU A 57 -3.05 -25.95 -30.62
N ALA A 58 -2.24 -25.09 -31.20
CA ALA A 58 -2.66 -23.93 -31.97
C ALA A 58 -3.38 -24.38 -33.27
N SER A 59 -4.53 -23.81 -33.54
CA SER A 59 -5.26 -23.94 -34.81
C SER A 59 -5.27 -22.59 -35.56
N PRO A 60 -5.04 -22.56 -36.86
CA PRO A 60 -4.78 -21.34 -37.60
C PRO A 60 -6.02 -20.61 -38.08
N LEU A 61 -5.87 -19.31 -38.18
CA LEU A 61 -6.82 -18.30 -38.64
C LEU A 61 -7.17 -18.41 -40.13
N ALA A 62 -8.40 -18.01 -40.43
CA ALA A 62 -8.88 -17.22 -41.55
C ALA A 62 -9.06 -17.92 -42.93
N ALA A 63 -10.33 -18.11 -43.26
CA ALA A 63 -10.79 -17.84 -44.61
C ALA A 63 -12.29 -17.47 -44.59
N ARG A 64 -12.58 -16.24 -44.96
CA ARG A 64 -13.90 -15.78 -45.36
C ARG A 64 -14.42 -16.73 -46.45
N ARG A 65 -15.64 -17.25 -46.29
CA ARG A 65 -16.45 -17.71 -47.40
C ARG A 65 -17.87 -17.19 -47.21
N GLU A 66 -18.28 -16.39 -48.14
CA GLU A 66 -19.67 -15.98 -48.39
C GLU A 66 -20.54 -17.23 -48.54
N ALA A 67 -21.66 -17.30 -47.80
CA ALA A 67 -22.68 -18.31 -47.99
C ALA A 67 -23.62 -17.85 -49.12
N PRO A 68 -23.96 -18.73 -50.07
CA PRO A 68 -24.89 -18.37 -51.11
C PRO A 68 -26.32 -18.28 -50.56
N ALA A 69 -27.05 -17.31 -51.04
CA ALA A 69 -28.49 -17.12 -50.84
C ALA A 69 -29.24 -18.34 -51.32
N LEU A 70 -29.94 -19.07 -50.44
CA LEU A 70 -30.90 -20.05 -50.79
C LEU A 70 -32.22 -19.34 -51.13
N ASP A 71 -32.50 -19.31 -52.42
CA ASP A 71 -33.79 -18.96 -52.94
C ASP A 71 -34.79 -20.08 -52.58
N VAL A 72 -35.67 -19.83 -51.58
CA VAL A 72 -36.74 -20.74 -51.22
C VAL A 72 -38.00 -20.28 -51.96
N GLY A 73 -38.14 -20.80 -53.19
CA GLY A 73 -39.39 -20.71 -53.93
C GLY A 73 -40.58 -21.21 -53.11
N ALA A 74 -41.52 -20.35 -52.90
CA ALA A 74 -42.79 -20.65 -52.23
C ALA A 74 -43.63 -21.65 -53.11
N SER A 75 -43.66 -22.90 -52.66
CA SER A 75 -44.74 -23.82 -53.03
C SER A 75 -45.77 -23.89 -51.92
N PRO A 76 -47.05 -23.69 -52.19
CA PRO A 76 -48.08 -23.76 -51.16
C PRO A 76 -48.30 -25.20 -50.75
N LEU A 77 -48.13 -25.43 -49.40
CA LEU A 77 -48.58 -26.69 -48.82
C LEU A 77 -50.09 -26.86 -48.96
N PRO A 78 -50.58 -28.01 -49.40
CA PRO A 78 -52.03 -28.27 -49.50
C PRO A 78 -52.55 -28.59 -48.10
N GLY A 79 -53.67 -27.93 -47.75
CA GLY A 79 -54.57 -28.34 -46.68
C GLY A 79 -54.31 -27.72 -45.33
N ALA A 80 -54.64 -26.39 -45.18
CA ALA A 80 -55.00 -25.85 -43.88
C ALA A 80 -56.31 -26.47 -43.38
N GLY A 81 -56.17 -27.72 -42.89
CA GLY A 81 -57.22 -28.30 -42.07
C GLY A 81 -57.26 -27.46 -40.76
N ARG A 82 -58.43 -26.87 -40.44
CA ARG A 82 -58.68 -26.37 -39.09
C ARG A 82 -58.25 -27.42 -38.11
N LEU A 83 -57.29 -27.09 -37.25
CA LEU A 83 -56.98 -27.90 -36.08
C LEU A 83 -58.26 -28.01 -35.26
N GLN A 84 -58.96 -29.16 -35.36
CA GLN A 84 -60.02 -29.48 -34.43
C GLN A 84 -59.35 -29.65 -33.03
N ARG A 85 -59.95 -28.99 -32.05
CA ARG A 85 -59.65 -29.28 -30.64
C ARG A 85 -59.83 -30.79 -30.44
N LEU A 86 -58.77 -31.47 -30.03
CA LEU A 86 -58.87 -32.84 -29.51
C LEU A 86 -59.54 -32.75 -28.14
N PRO A 87 -60.72 -33.30 -27.90
CA PRO A 87 -61.28 -33.41 -26.56
C PRO A 87 -60.36 -34.32 -25.73
N ILE A 88 -59.76 -33.79 -24.68
CA ILE A 88 -58.87 -34.56 -23.80
C ILE A 88 -59.68 -35.38 -22.78
N THR A 89 -60.95 -35.04 -22.57
CA THR A 89 -61.88 -35.85 -21.77
C THR A 89 -63.29 -35.66 -22.28
N GLU A 90 -63.99 -36.78 -22.58
CA GLU A 90 -65.41 -36.80 -22.72
C GLU A 90 -66.09 -36.85 -21.34
N GLN A 91 -66.17 -35.67 -20.67
CA GLN A 91 -67.17 -35.49 -19.61
C GLN A 91 -67.70 -34.08 -19.77
N ASP A 92 -68.89 -34.00 -20.32
CA ASP A 92 -69.58 -32.84 -20.92
C ASP A 92 -70.21 -31.85 -19.93
N ASP A 93 -69.90 -31.84 -18.59
CA ASP A 93 -70.57 -30.94 -17.61
C ASP A 93 -69.70 -30.24 -16.58
N GLU A 94 -68.37 -30.45 -16.58
CA GLU A 94 -67.53 -29.67 -15.65
C GLU A 94 -66.89 -28.44 -16.31
N PRO A 95 -66.94 -27.26 -15.67
CA PRO A 95 -66.32 -26.08 -16.24
C PRO A 95 -64.75 -26.25 -16.23
N ARG A 96 -64.15 -25.93 -17.36
CA ARG A 96 -62.70 -26.01 -17.56
C ARG A 96 -61.90 -25.32 -16.46
N TYR A 97 -62.41 -24.18 -15.93
CA TYR A 97 -61.79 -23.42 -14.92
C TYR A 97 -62.52 -23.50 -13.59
N ASP A 98 -61.89 -23.96 -12.52
CA ASP A 98 -62.38 -23.95 -11.16
C ASP A 98 -61.84 -22.73 -10.39
N ASP A 99 -62.74 -21.91 -9.85
CA ASP A 99 -62.37 -20.69 -9.12
C ASP A 99 -61.80 -21.01 -7.73
N ARG A 100 -60.57 -20.66 -7.49
CA ARG A 100 -59.81 -20.89 -6.24
C ARG A 100 -59.70 -19.65 -5.37
N GLY A 101 -60.37 -18.54 -5.71
CA GLY A 101 -60.51 -17.32 -4.92
C GLY A 101 -59.92 -16.08 -5.56
N LEU A 102 -60.18 -14.95 -4.91
CA LEU A 102 -59.74 -13.64 -5.37
C LEU A 102 -58.28 -13.39 -5.11
N LEU A 103 -57.52 -12.97 -6.12
CA LEU A 103 -56.14 -12.52 -6.01
C LEU A 103 -56.03 -11.01 -5.87
N GLY A 104 -56.92 -10.25 -6.54
CA GLY A 104 -56.90 -8.80 -6.46
C GLY A 104 -58.17 -8.18 -7.13
N ARG A 105 -58.55 -6.98 -6.70
CA ARG A 105 -59.66 -6.23 -7.30
C ARG A 105 -59.17 -4.80 -7.64
N GLY A 106 -59.40 -4.36 -8.88
CA GLY A 106 -59.06 -3.05 -9.36
C GLY A 106 -60.26 -2.33 -9.96
N GLY A 107 -60.11 -1.05 -10.32
CA GLY A 107 -61.21 -0.21 -10.85
C GLY A 107 -61.82 -0.69 -12.19
N ARG A 108 -61.18 -1.61 -12.89
CA ARG A 108 -61.60 -2.13 -14.21
C ARG A 108 -61.95 -3.62 -14.22
N GLY A 109 -61.83 -4.31 -13.07
CA GLY A 109 -62.10 -5.75 -12.99
C GLY A 109 -61.45 -6.41 -11.78
N GLU A 110 -61.53 -7.71 -11.75
CA GLU A 110 -60.94 -8.56 -10.71
C GLU A 110 -60.02 -9.60 -11.31
N VAL A 111 -59.00 -9.99 -10.51
CA VAL A 111 -58.09 -11.10 -10.85
C VAL A 111 -58.36 -12.22 -9.87
N ARG A 112 -58.67 -13.39 -10.39
CA ARG A 112 -58.97 -14.60 -9.60
C ARG A 112 -57.95 -15.68 -9.85
N ARG A 113 -57.71 -16.51 -8.86
CA ARG A 113 -56.96 -17.75 -9.01
C ARG A 113 -57.90 -18.79 -9.56
N VAL A 114 -57.50 -19.44 -10.64
CA VAL A 114 -58.29 -20.49 -11.25
C VAL A 114 -57.44 -21.73 -11.48
N TYR A 115 -58.06 -22.91 -11.38
CA TYR A 115 -57.43 -24.17 -11.74
C TYR A 115 -57.90 -24.60 -13.13
N ASP A 116 -57.00 -24.79 -14.06
CA ASP A 116 -57.27 -25.25 -15.41
C ASP A 116 -57.24 -26.80 -15.41
N HIS A 117 -58.42 -27.41 -15.50
CA HIS A 117 -58.54 -28.88 -15.50
C HIS A 117 -57.96 -29.53 -16.76
N ASP A 118 -57.98 -28.85 -17.92
CA ASP A 118 -57.39 -29.38 -19.16
C ASP A 118 -55.88 -29.51 -19.10
N LEU A 119 -55.21 -28.58 -18.43
CA LEU A 119 -53.74 -28.55 -18.36
C LEU A 119 -53.17 -28.87 -16.96
N GLY A 120 -54.05 -29.14 -15.97
CA GLY A 120 -53.66 -29.53 -14.61
C GLY A 120 -52.82 -28.48 -13.90
N ARG A 121 -53.06 -27.19 -14.09
CA ARG A 121 -52.26 -26.10 -13.55
C ARG A 121 -53.12 -24.96 -12.99
N THR A 122 -52.57 -24.22 -12.07
CA THR A 122 -53.14 -23.02 -11.51
C THR A 122 -52.73 -21.78 -12.33
N LEU A 123 -53.70 -20.87 -12.60
CA LEU A 123 -53.51 -19.67 -13.40
C LEU A 123 -54.13 -18.46 -12.68
N ALA A 124 -53.72 -17.26 -13.07
CA ALA A 124 -54.45 -16.04 -12.77
C ALA A 124 -55.41 -15.72 -13.93
N MET A 125 -56.67 -15.48 -13.61
CA MET A 125 -57.73 -15.06 -14.57
C MET A 125 -58.16 -13.65 -14.27
N LYS A 126 -57.90 -12.70 -15.19
CA LYS A 126 -58.41 -11.32 -15.11
C LYS A 126 -59.79 -11.29 -15.77
N LEU A 127 -60.78 -10.78 -15.05
CA LEU A 127 -62.15 -10.64 -15.45
C LEU A 127 -62.52 -9.15 -15.58
N ILE A 128 -63.28 -8.81 -16.62
CA ILE A 128 -63.83 -7.46 -16.73
C ILE A 128 -64.83 -7.23 -15.59
N GLY A 129 -64.81 -6.05 -14.95
CA GLY A 129 -65.72 -5.72 -13.86
C GLY A 129 -67.17 -5.67 -14.31
N GLU A 130 -68.13 -6.14 -13.44
CA GLU A 130 -69.55 -6.19 -13.75
C GLU A 130 -70.11 -4.84 -14.12
N GLU A 131 -69.69 -3.79 -13.45
CA GLU A 131 -70.18 -2.42 -13.68
C GLU A 131 -69.77 -1.83 -15.04
N VAL A 132 -68.61 -2.28 -15.57
CA VAL A 132 -68.09 -1.79 -16.87
C VAL A 132 -68.31 -2.76 -18.02
N ALA A 133 -68.73 -4.00 -17.72
CA ALA A 133 -68.94 -5.04 -18.73
C ALA A 133 -70.01 -4.72 -19.76
N ALA A 134 -70.98 -3.86 -19.43
CA ALA A 134 -72.02 -3.39 -20.36
C ALA A 134 -71.51 -2.33 -21.36
N SER A 135 -70.35 -1.70 -21.14
CA SER A 135 -69.77 -0.70 -22.04
C SER A 135 -69.00 -1.32 -23.19
N PRO A 136 -69.44 -1.13 -24.48
CA PRO A 136 -68.71 -1.64 -25.64
C PRO A 136 -67.25 -1.14 -25.70
N GLY A 137 -67.01 0.13 -25.30
CA GLY A 137 -65.66 0.71 -25.27
C GLY A 137 -64.79 0.09 -24.19
N ALA A 138 -65.34 -0.32 -23.04
CA ALA A 138 -64.60 -1.01 -21.98
C ALA A 138 -64.25 -2.47 -22.41
N GLN A 139 -65.17 -3.14 -23.09
CA GLN A 139 -64.88 -4.47 -23.66
C GLN A 139 -63.79 -4.41 -24.73
N ALA A 140 -63.83 -3.43 -25.64
CA ALA A 140 -62.82 -3.26 -26.67
C ALA A 140 -61.44 -3.04 -26.06
N ARG A 141 -61.29 -2.16 -25.06
CA ARG A 141 -60.05 -1.92 -24.35
C ARG A 141 -59.52 -3.16 -23.61
N PHE A 142 -60.40 -3.96 -23.00
CA PHE A 142 -60.03 -5.22 -22.34
C PHE A 142 -59.47 -6.26 -23.32
N VAL A 143 -60.05 -6.36 -24.52
CA VAL A 143 -59.56 -7.22 -25.59
C VAL A 143 -58.23 -6.70 -26.13
N GLU A 144 -58.08 -5.39 -26.32
CA GLU A 144 -56.84 -4.76 -26.77
C GLU A 144 -55.68 -5.01 -25.78
N GLU A 145 -55.93 -4.88 -24.48
CA GLU A 145 -54.93 -5.23 -23.43
C GLU A 145 -54.47 -6.67 -23.57
N ALA A 146 -55.38 -7.63 -23.66
CA ALA A 146 -55.02 -9.03 -23.83
C ALA A 146 -54.25 -9.30 -25.12
N GLN A 147 -54.64 -8.63 -26.25
CA GLN A 147 -53.93 -8.76 -27.53
C GLN A 147 -52.53 -8.11 -27.50
N ILE A 148 -52.34 -7.00 -26.82
CA ILE A 148 -51.01 -6.38 -26.62
C ILE A 148 -50.13 -7.32 -25.85
N LEU A 149 -50.55 -7.83 -24.69
CA LEU A 149 -49.79 -8.76 -23.87
C LEU A 149 -49.47 -10.06 -24.64
N ALA A 150 -50.38 -10.60 -25.43
CA ALA A 150 -50.15 -11.82 -26.23
C ALA A 150 -49.06 -11.63 -27.31
N ARG A 151 -48.80 -10.37 -27.77
CA ARG A 151 -47.74 -10.06 -28.75
C ARG A 151 -46.41 -9.81 -28.08
N LEU A 152 -46.38 -9.52 -26.77
CA LEU A 152 -45.17 -9.22 -25.99
C LEU A 152 -44.66 -10.48 -25.34
N GLN A 153 -43.69 -11.15 -26.00
CA GLN A 153 -43.03 -12.38 -25.48
C GLN A 153 -41.69 -12.00 -24.90
N HIS A 154 -41.65 -11.75 -23.59
CA HIS A 154 -40.44 -11.38 -22.88
C HIS A 154 -40.47 -11.95 -21.44
N PRO A 155 -39.34 -12.43 -20.88
CA PRO A 155 -39.29 -12.99 -19.53
C PRO A 155 -39.77 -12.03 -18.44
N GLY A 156 -39.67 -10.69 -18.67
CA GLY A 156 -40.11 -9.63 -17.75
C GLY A 156 -41.53 -9.13 -18.02
N ILE A 157 -42.34 -9.81 -18.87
CA ILE A 157 -43.73 -9.44 -19.18
C ILE A 157 -44.60 -10.66 -18.96
N VAL A 158 -45.72 -10.49 -18.23
CA VAL A 158 -46.58 -11.62 -17.91
C VAL A 158 -47.21 -12.23 -19.19
N PRO A 159 -47.05 -13.56 -19.44
CA PRO A 159 -47.62 -14.19 -20.60
C PRO A 159 -49.13 -14.40 -20.46
N VAL A 160 -49.89 -14.02 -21.49
CA VAL A 160 -51.33 -14.34 -21.65
C VAL A 160 -51.47 -15.67 -22.39
N TYR A 161 -52.29 -16.57 -21.87
CA TYR A 161 -52.50 -17.89 -22.43
C TYR A 161 -53.76 -18.02 -23.25
N GLU A 162 -54.87 -17.40 -22.79
CA GLU A 162 -56.17 -17.47 -23.44
C GLU A 162 -56.98 -16.22 -23.19
N LEU A 163 -57.80 -15.83 -24.19
CA LEU A 163 -58.85 -14.80 -24.10
C LEU A 163 -60.18 -15.45 -24.40
N GLY A 164 -61.18 -15.30 -23.53
CA GLY A 164 -62.48 -15.94 -23.66
C GLY A 164 -63.61 -15.12 -23.03
N ARG A 165 -64.80 -15.79 -22.99
CA ARG A 165 -66.01 -15.25 -22.41
C ARG A 165 -66.64 -16.32 -21.49
N LEU A 166 -67.00 -15.91 -20.28
CA LEU A 166 -67.71 -16.76 -19.32
C LEU A 166 -69.18 -16.96 -19.73
N ALA A 167 -69.86 -17.92 -19.10
CA ALA A 167 -71.27 -18.21 -19.34
C ALA A 167 -72.20 -17.01 -19.02
N ASP A 168 -71.77 -16.15 -18.07
CA ASP A 168 -72.48 -14.89 -17.70
C ASP A 168 -72.24 -13.74 -18.70
N GLY A 169 -71.45 -13.95 -19.74
CA GLY A 169 -71.15 -13.02 -20.81
C GLY A 169 -69.93 -12.14 -20.53
N ARG A 170 -69.31 -12.17 -19.36
CA ARG A 170 -68.11 -11.38 -19.04
C ARG A 170 -66.88 -11.91 -19.80
N LEU A 171 -66.04 -10.98 -20.24
CA LEU A 171 -64.75 -11.27 -20.86
C LEU A 171 -63.73 -11.61 -19.78
N TYR A 172 -62.87 -12.59 -20.07
CA TYR A 172 -61.71 -12.94 -19.29
C TYR A 172 -60.50 -13.20 -20.16
N PHE A 173 -59.33 -13.05 -19.58
CA PHE A 173 -58.12 -13.66 -20.11
C PHE A 173 -57.34 -14.34 -18.98
N THR A 174 -56.66 -15.46 -19.33
CA THR A 174 -55.81 -16.19 -18.40
C THR A 174 -54.34 -15.86 -18.60
N MET A 175 -53.58 -15.79 -17.50
CA MET A 175 -52.17 -15.47 -17.48
C MET A 175 -51.45 -16.29 -16.40
N GLN A 176 -50.12 -16.23 -16.39
CA GLN A 176 -49.33 -16.87 -15.36
C GLN A 176 -49.72 -16.29 -13.98
N GLU A 177 -49.94 -17.18 -13.01
CA GLU A 177 -50.02 -16.75 -11.60
C GLU A 177 -48.64 -16.37 -11.06
N ILE A 178 -48.51 -15.23 -10.40
CA ILE A 178 -47.28 -14.74 -9.84
C ILE A 178 -47.35 -14.90 -8.31
N HIS A 179 -46.48 -15.76 -7.74
CA HIS A 179 -46.37 -15.93 -6.31
C HIS A 179 -45.29 -15.01 -5.74
N GLY A 180 -45.67 -13.85 -5.16
CA GLY A 180 -44.74 -12.87 -4.66
C GLY A 180 -45.45 -11.56 -4.30
N ASN A 181 -44.64 -10.52 -4.12
CA ASN A 181 -45.12 -9.19 -3.77
C ASN A 181 -44.81 -8.17 -4.89
N ASP A 182 -45.48 -7.04 -4.88
CA ASP A 182 -45.11 -5.96 -5.76
C ASP A 182 -43.84 -5.26 -5.28
N PHE A 183 -43.21 -4.49 -6.17
CA PHE A 183 -41.93 -3.81 -5.91
C PHE A 183 -42.01 -2.75 -4.81
N GLY A 184 -43.18 -2.13 -4.62
CA GLY A 184 -43.45 -1.14 -3.57
C GLY A 184 -43.17 -1.72 -2.17
N VAL A 185 -43.65 -2.95 -1.89
CA VAL A 185 -43.40 -3.64 -0.62
C VAL A 185 -41.88 -3.82 -0.38
N HIS A 186 -41.12 -4.14 -1.41
CA HIS A 186 -39.65 -4.27 -1.29
C HIS A 186 -38.96 -2.93 -1.04
N LEU A 187 -39.44 -1.84 -1.65
CA LEU A 187 -38.92 -0.49 -1.38
C LEU A 187 -39.21 -0.05 0.05
N GLU A 188 -40.42 -0.25 0.53
CA GLU A 188 -40.81 0.07 1.92
C GLU A 188 -39.92 -0.69 2.92
N LEU A 189 -39.71 -1.99 2.72
CA LEU A 189 -38.84 -2.80 3.58
C LEU A 189 -37.40 -2.31 3.58
N TYR A 190 -36.84 -2.01 2.42
CA TYR A 190 -35.48 -1.50 2.30
C TYR A 190 -35.32 -0.19 3.06
N HIS A 191 -36.20 0.77 2.87
CA HIS A 191 -36.13 2.09 3.51
C HIS A 191 -36.39 2.01 5.02
N ALA A 192 -37.30 1.14 5.48
CA ALA A 192 -37.55 0.91 6.90
C ALA A 192 -36.31 0.39 7.64
N VAL A 193 -35.46 -0.40 6.97
CA VAL A 193 -34.17 -0.88 7.51
C VAL A 193 -33.10 0.21 7.43
N ALA A 194 -33.03 0.96 6.31
CA ALA A 194 -32.03 1.99 6.09
C ALA A 194 -32.13 3.16 7.09
N VAL A 195 -33.35 3.57 7.45
CA VAL A 195 -33.60 4.64 8.45
C VAL A 195 -33.05 4.27 9.84
N ARG A 196 -32.98 2.99 10.18
CA ARG A 196 -32.49 2.50 11.49
C ARG A 196 -30.98 2.37 11.61
N SER A 197 -30.25 2.52 10.52
CA SER A 197 -28.79 2.46 10.50
C SER A 197 -28.20 3.75 9.90
N PRO A 198 -28.21 4.87 10.64
CA PRO A 198 -27.63 6.12 10.19
C PRO A 198 -26.12 5.93 10.02
N GLY A 199 -25.61 6.11 8.81
CA GLY A 199 -24.16 5.96 8.47
C GLY A 199 -23.81 4.68 7.71
N ALA A 200 -24.75 3.77 7.46
CA ALA A 200 -24.54 2.71 6.48
C ALA A 200 -24.38 3.35 5.09
N SER A 201 -23.27 3.06 4.41
CA SER A 201 -23.09 3.46 3.02
C SER A 201 -24.30 3.00 2.21
N ARG A 202 -24.91 3.89 1.45
CA ARG A 202 -25.99 3.53 0.51
C ARG A 202 -25.50 2.72 -0.69
N ASP A 203 -24.24 2.39 -0.75
CA ASP A 203 -23.67 1.38 -1.65
C ASP A 203 -23.76 -0.02 -1.01
N SER A 204 -24.99 -0.37 -0.58
CA SER A 204 -25.27 -1.65 0.10
C SER A 204 -25.66 -2.73 -0.93
N PRO A 205 -25.38 -4.03 -0.65
CA PRO A 205 -25.86 -5.13 -1.47
C PRO A 205 -27.37 -5.13 -1.68
N ALA A 206 -28.13 -4.56 -0.73
CA ALA A 206 -29.56 -4.42 -0.82
C ALA A 206 -29.98 -3.38 -1.87
N LEU A 207 -29.34 -2.19 -1.91
CA LEU A 207 -29.58 -1.21 -2.98
C LEU A 207 -29.25 -1.82 -4.36
N ARG A 208 -28.14 -2.52 -4.47
CA ARG A 208 -27.74 -3.17 -5.74
C ARG A 208 -28.77 -4.15 -6.25
N ARG A 209 -29.39 -4.95 -5.37
CA ARG A 209 -30.49 -5.84 -5.74
C ARG A 209 -31.70 -5.09 -6.25
N LEU A 210 -32.06 -3.97 -5.61
CA LEU A 210 -33.15 -3.12 -6.10
C LEU A 210 -32.84 -2.51 -7.46
N ILE A 211 -31.62 -2.04 -7.67
CA ILE A 211 -31.18 -1.48 -8.96
C ILE A 211 -31.09 -2.59 -10.05
N ASP A 212 -30.65 -3.80 -9.72
CA ASP A 212 -30.66 -4.94 -10.65
C ASP A 212 -32.10 -5.32 -11.04
N THR A 213 -33.02 -5.31 -10.07
CA THR A 213 -34.46 -5.49 -10.34
C THR A 213 -34.99 -4.38 -11.24
N PHE A 214 -34.65 -3.13 -10.95
CA PHE A 214 -35.05 -1.99 -11.75
C PHE A 214 -34.46 -2.04 -13.18
N HIS A 215 -33.21 -2.49 -13.33
CA HIS A 215 -32.61 -2.72 -14.66
C HIS A 215 -33.46 -3.69 -15.50
N ARG A 216 -33.87 -4.83 -14.93
CA ARG A 216 -34.72 -5.80 -15.60
C ARG A 216 -36.09 -5.23 -15.99
N VAL A 217 -36.64 -4.33 -15.16
CA VAL A 217 -37.88 -3.60 -15.51
C VAL A 217 -37.63 -2.70 -16.72
N CYS A 218 -36.53 -1.94 -16.75
CA CYS A 218 -36.17 -1.10 -17.89
C CYS A 218 -36.01 -1.93 -19.18
N ASP A 219 -35.41 -3.14 -19.11
CA ASP A 219 -35.26 -4.04 -20.24
C ASP A 219 -36.62 -4.53 -20.76
N ALA A 220 -37.53 -4.91 -19.86
CA ALA A 220 -38.89 -5.33 -20.25
C ALA A 220 -39.66 -4.20 -20.95
N VAL A 221 -39.57 -2.98 -20.43
CA VAL A 221 -40.20 -1.78 -21.03
C VAL A 221 -39.54 -1.44 -22.37
N ALA A 222 -38.21 -1.53 -22.48
CA ALA A 222 -37.47 -1.31 -23.72
C ALA A 222 -37.89 -2.28 -24.81
N TYR A 223 -38.11 -3.56 -24.46
CA TYR A 223 -38.60 -4.57 -25.37
C TYR A 223 -39.99 -4.24 -25.91
N ALA A 224 -40.88 -3.73 -25.04
CA ALA A 224 -42.22 -3.28 -25.46
C ALA A 224 -42.14 -2.03 -26.36
N HIS A 225 -41.29 -1.08 -26.04
CA HIS A 225 -41.06 0.14 -26.84
C HIS A 225 -40.56 -0.18 -28.25
N ALA A 226 -39.64 -1.16 -28.37
CA ALA A 226 -39.15 -1.61 -29.66
C ALA A 226 -40.25 -2.23 -30.55
N ARG A 227 -41.39 -2.63 -29.94
CA ARG A 227 -42.58 -3.13 -30.66
C ARG A 227 -43.69 -2.07 -30.76
N GLY A 228 -43.36 -0.85 -30.46
CA GLY A 228 -44.30 0.27 -30.55
C GLY A 228 -45.35 0.35 -29.43
N VAL A 229 -45.14 -0.39 -28.32
CA VAL A 229 -46.07 -0.40 -27.18
C VAL A 229 -45.49 0.43 -26.04
N ILE A 230 -46.23 1.40 -25.50
CA ILE A 230 -45.95 2.23 -24.34
C ILE A 230 -46.93 1.87 -23.21
N HIS A 231 -46.42 1.80 -21.97
CA HIS A 231 -47.15 1.32 -20.78
C HIS A 231 -48.09 2.38 -20.21
N ARG A 232 -47.62 3.61 -20.00
CA ARG A 232 -48.30 4.80 -19.49
C ARG A 232 -48.76 4.83 -18.02
N ASP A 233 -48.71 3.69 -17.32
CA ASP A 233 -49.02 3.62 -15.86
C ASP A 233 -47.94 2.76 -15.14
N LEU A 234 -46.66 3.05 -15.40
CA LEU A 234 -45.56 2.42 -14.68
C LEU A 234 -45.49 2.98 -13.26
N LYS A 235 -45.48 2.05 -12.28
CA LYS A 235 -45.34 2.31 -10.84
C LYS A 235 -44.90 1.06 -10.13
N PRO A 236 -44.36 1.13 -8.92
CA PRO A 236 -43.92 -0.06 -8.17
C PRO A 236 -45.00 -1.15 -8.01
N ALA A 237 -46.27 -0.76 -7.81
CA ALA A 237 -47.38 -1.70 -7.68
C ALA A 237 -47.65 -2.52 -8.98
N ASN A 238 -47.18 -2.04 -10.14
CA ASN A 238 -47.33 -2.73 -11.43
C ASN A 238 -46.07 -3.55 -11.81
N ILE A 239 -45.14 -3.75 -10.83
CA ILE A 239 -43.94 -4.56 -10.98
C ILE A 239 -44.00 -5.66 -9.93
N MET A 240 -44.16 -6.92 -10.35
CA MET A 240 -44.28 -8.06 -9.47
C MET A 240 -42.95 -8.81 -9.36
N LEU A 241 -42.55 -9.13 -8.14
CA LEU A 241 -41.37 -9.93 -7.84
C LEU A 241 -41.82 -11.33 -7.40
N GLY A 242 -41.58 -12.31 -8.27
CA GLY A 242 -41.91 -13.71 -8.00
C GLY A 242 -40.93 -14.37 -7.02
N SER A 243 -41.42 -15.39 -6.29
CA SER A 243 -40.65 -16.17 -5.33
C SER A 243 -39.40 -16.86 -5.89
N GLU A 244 -39.36 -17.07 -7.21
CA GLU A 244 -38.24 -17.67 -7.94
C GLU A 244 -37.32 -16.64 -8.60
N GLY A 245 -37.36 -15.38 -8.14
CA GLY A 245 -36.52 -14.29 -8.65
C GLY A 245 -36.99 -13.69 -9.99
N GLN A 246 -38.23 -13.96 -10.38
CA GLN A 246 -38.84 -13.38 -11.57
C GLN A 246 -39.18 -11.90 -11.31
N VAL A 247 -38.95 -11.03 -12.30
CA VAL A 247 -39.35 -9.61 -12.31
C VAL A 247 -40.29 -9.43 -13.47
N LEU A 248 -41.57 -9.11 -13.18
CA LEU A 248 -42.63 -9.08 -14.18
C LEU A 248 -43.37 -7.74 -14.14
N VAL A 249 -43.44 -7.07 -15.30
CA VAL A 249 -44.25 -5.87 -15.50
C VAL A 249 -45.67 -6.30 -15.84
N VAL A 250 -46.64 -5.83 -15.07
CA VAL A 250 -48.07 -6.21 -15.17
C VAL A 250 -48.95 -4.98 -15.46
N ASP A 251 -50.22 -5.20 -15.78
CA ASP A 251 -51.24 -4.18 -15.95
C ASP A 251 -51.00 -3.19 -17.12
N TRP A 252 -50.97 -3.73 -18.34
CA TRP A 252 -50.83 -2.96 -19.59
C TRP A 252 -52.18 -2.36 -20.09
N GLY A 253 -53.16 -2.18 -19.20
CA GLY A 253 -54.54 -1.78 -19.52
C GLY A 253 -54.74 -0.40 -20.13
N ILE A 254 -53.63 0.42 -20.12
CA ILE A 254 -53.63 1.77 -20.70
C ILE A 254 -52.66 1.85 -21.89
N ALA A 255 -51.99 0.73 -22.20
CA ALA A 255 -50.97 0.67 -23.22
C ALA A 255 -51.53 1.09 -24.59
N LYS A 256 -50.71 1.75 -25.41
CA LYS A 256 -51.09 2.18 -26.78
C LYS A 256 -50.03 1.75 -27.77
N THR A 257 -50.46 1.28 -28.94
CA THR A 257 -49.55 0.96 -30.06
C THR A 257 -49.26 2.22 -30.87
N LEU A 258 -47.98 2.58 -31.03
CA LEU A 258 -47.53 3.69 -31.86
C LEU A 258 -47.66 3.32 -33.36
N GLY A 259 -48.41 4.11 -34.13
CA GLY A 259 -48.39 4.03 -35.60
C GLY A 259 -49.51 3.25 -36.29
N VAL A 260 -50.52 2.72 -35.60
CA VAL A 260 -51.69 2.13 -36.25
C VAL A 260 -52.89 3.07 -36.07
N GLY A 261 -53.24 3.76 -37.13
CA GLY A 261 -54.47 4.56 -37.37
C GLY A 261 -54.91 5.45 -36.19
N ALA A 262 -54.69 6.75 -36.27
CA ALA A 262 -55.39 7.66 -35.35
C ALA A 262 -56.89 7.44 -35.48
N PRO A 263 -57.63 7.16 -34.37
CA PRO A 263 -59.07 7.11 -34.44
C PRO A 263 -59.58 8.50 -34.87
N GLY A 264 -60.58 8.53 -35.76
CA GLY A 264 -61.17 9.75 -36.25
C GLY A 264 -61.84 10.55 -35.09
N PRO A 265 -62.18 11.82 -35.30
CA PRO A 265 -62.72 12.69 -34.24
C PRO A 265 -64.03 12.20 -33.64
N SER A 266 -64.69 11.25 -34.20
CA SER A 266 -65.99 10.71 -33.71
C SER A 266 -65.87 9.55 -32.71
N GLU A 267 -64.67 8.98 -32.49
CA GLU A 267 -64.43 7.90 -31.48
C GLU A 267 -63.95 8.41 -30.13
N MET A 268 -63.70 9.72 -29.97
CA MET A 268 -63.24 10.36 -28.74
C MET A 268 -64.37 10.84 -27.81
N GLU A 269 -65.66 10.66 -28.14
CA GLU A 269 -66.77 11.09 -27.31
C GLU A 269 -67.00 10.25 -26.04
N GLY A 270 -66.19 9.25 -25.75
CA GLY A 270 -66.25 8.42 -24.55
C GLY A 270 -65.26 8.72 -23.45
N ASP A 271 -64.18 9.41 -23.73
CA ASP A 271 -63.22 9.88 -22.68
C ASP A 271 -63.54 11.35 -22.40
N VAL A 272 -64.28 11.60 -21.31
CA VAL A 272 -64.52 12.93 -20.78
C VAL A 272 -63.20 13.66 -20.67
N ALA A 273 -63.06 14.74 -21.42
CA ALA A 273 -61.94 15.68 -21.29
C ALA A 273 -61.80 16.05 -19.80
N GLY A 274 -60.81 15.47 -19.10
CA GLY A 274 -60.58 15.75 -17.70
C GLY A 274 -60.49 14.53 -16.74
N SER A 275 -60.72 13.28 -17.18
CA SER A 275 -60.45 12.11 -16.32
C SER A 275 -58.96 11.74 -16.42
N LEU A 276 -58.16 12.11 -15.39
CA LEU A 276 -56.80 11.63 -15.19
C LEU A 276 -56.86 10.12 -15.02
N VAL A 277 -56.34 9.38 -16.00
CA VAL A 277 -56.25 7.92 -15.94
C VAL A 277 -54.80 7.52 -15.57
N GLY A 278 -54.63 6.91 -14.42
CA GLY A 278 -53.33 6.49 -13.85
C GLY A 278 -53.09 7.03 -12.44
N THR A 279 -51.97 6.66 -11.83
CA THR A 279 -51.58 7.19 -10.51
C THR A 279 -50.80 8.49 -10.71
N PRO A 280 -51.36 9.66 -10.35
CA PRO A 280 -50.84 10.98 -10.75
C PRO A 280 -49.38 11.23 -10.35
N VAL A 281 -48.90 10.58 -9.28
CA VAL A 281 -47.56 10.76 -8.74
C VAL A 281 -46.48 10.26 -9.69
N TYR A 282 -46.75 9.26 -10.56
CA TYR A 282 -45.77 8.70 -11.51
C TYR A 282 -45.95 9.27 -12.93
N MET A 283 -46.97 10.09 -13.17
CA MET A 283 -47.23 10.64 -14.50
C MET A 283 -46.21 11.65 -14.97
N ALA A 284 -45.86 11.58 -16.23
CA ALA A 284 -44.99 12.56 -16.87
C ALA A 284 -45.74 13.90 -17.10
N PRO A 285 -45.06 15.05 -17.16
CA PRO A 285 -45.66 16.37 -17.36
C PRO A 285 -46.61 16.46 -18.58
N GLU A 286 -46.23 15.84 -19.70
CA GLU A 286 -47.04 15.78 -20.93
C GLU A 286 -48.36 14.98 -20.74
N GLN A 287 -48.36 13.97 -19.84
CA GLN A 287 -49.58 13.23 -19.49
C GLN A 287 -50.49 14.10 -18.61
N LEU A 288 -49.94 14.79 -17.61
CA LEU A 288 -50.68 15.69 -16.73
C LEU A 288 -51.32 16.84 -17.53
N LEU A 289 -50.65 17.31 -18.59
CA LEU A 289 -51.16 18.36 -19.49
C LEU A 289 -52.10 17.84 -20.58
N GLY A 290 -52.28 16.51 -20.73
CA GLY A 290 -53.12 15.94 -21.78
C GLY A 290 -52.55 16.17 -23.19
N GLN A 291 -51.23 16.36 -23.36
CA GLN A 291 -50.53 16.58 -24.63
C GLN A 291 -50.36 15.27 -25.39
N MET A 292 -51.43 14.79 -26.01
CA MET A 292 -51.51 13.46 -26.65
C MET A 292 -50.51 13.27 -27.81
N ASP A 293 -50.10 14.33 -28.44
CA ASP A 293 -49.10 14.40 -29.52
C ASP A 293 -47.68 14.24 -29.02
N ARG A 294 -47.42 14.48 -27.70
CA ARG A 294 -46.07 14.33 -27.08
C ARG A 294 -45.94 13.06 -26.25
N ILE A 295 -46.99 12.26 -26.12
CA ILE A 295 -46.95 10.99 -25.38
C ILE A 295 -46.32 9.92 -26.25
N ASP A 296 -45.09 9.52 -25.91
CA ASP A 296 -44.34 8.48 -26.59
C ASP A 296 -43.54 7.61 -25.57
N ALA A 297 -42.56 6.83 -26.03
CA ALA A 297 -41.70 5.99 -25.18
C ALA A 297 -41.01 6.76 -24.03
N ARG A 298 -40.74 8.06 -24.19
CA ARG A 298 -40.10 8.93 -23.20
C ARG A 298 -40.99 9.29 -22.04
N THR A 299 -42.29 9.08 -22.18
CA THR A 299 -43.27 9.18 -21.10
C THR A 299 -43.05 8.07 -20.06
N ASP A 300 -42.84 6.81 -20.52
CA ASP A 300 -42.46 5.71 -19.61
C ASP A 300 -41.08 5.92 -18.99
N VAL A 301 -40.13 6.52 -19.72
CA VAL A 301 -38.81 6.87 -19.18
C VAL A 301 -38.93 7.82 -17.98
N TYR A 302 -39.85 8.78 -18.02
CA TYR A 302 -40.08 9.65 -16.86
C TYR A 302 -40.63 8.87 -15.66
N ALA A 303 -41.63 8.00 -15.89
CA ALA A 303 -42.18 7.13 -14.82
C ALA A 303 -41.10 6.21 -14.21
N LEU A 304 -40.21 5.63 -15.04
CA LEU A 304 -39.06 4.89 -14.58
C LEU A 304 -38.12 5.79 -13.77
N GLY A 305 -37.93 7.06 -14.16
CA GLY A 305 -37.16 8.04 -13.35
C GLY A 305 -37.77 8.29 -11.97
N VAL A 306 -39.13 8.34 -11.88
CA VAL A 306 -39.86 8.46 -10.59
C VAL A 306 -39.63 7.21 -9.71
N ILE A 307 -39.67 6.01 -10.30
CA ILE A 307 -39.40 4.76 -9.60
C ILE A 307 -37.95 4.76 -9.10
N LEU A 308 -36.99 5.18 -9.92
CA LEU A 308 -35.59 5.28 -9.51
C LEU A 308 -35.37 6.29 -8.36
N HIS A 309 -36.09 7.43 -8.40
CA HIS A 309 -36.11 8.41 -7.31
C HIS A 309 -36.62 7.77 -6.00
N GLU A 310 -37.69 6.98 -6.07
CA GLU A 310 -38.23 6.25 -4.93
C GLU A 310 -37.27 5.17 -4.40
N ILE A 311 -36.57 4.46 -5.27
CA ILE A 311 -35.51 3.53 -4.87
C ILE A 311 -34.42 4.27 -4.09
N LEU A 312 -34.01 5.46 -4.55
CA LEU A 312 -32.90 6.20 -3.96
C LEU A 312 -33.26 6.94 -2.68
N LEU A 313 -34.49 7.51 -2.59
CA LEU A 313 -34.89 8.40 -1.50
C LEU A 313 -36.02 7.87 -0.60
N GLY A 314 -36.70 6.79 -0.99
CA GLY A 314 -37.79 6.19 -0.21
C GLY A 314 -39.17 6.78 -0.48
N ALA A 315 -39.27 7.75 -1.37
CA ALA A 315 -40.52 8.34 -1.77
C ALA A 315 -40.39 8.87 -3.21
N PRO A 316 -41.48 8.88 -4.00
CA PRO A 316 -41.49 9.58 -5.27
C PRO A 316 -41.30 11.10 -5.07
N PRO A 317 -40.86 11.85 -6.09
CA PRO A 317 -40.86 13.30 -6.01
C PRO A 317 -42.25 13.80 -5.67
N ASP A 318 -42.37 14.78 -4.74
CA ASP A 318 -43.65 15.38 -4.34
C ASP A 318 -44.67 14.33 -3.81
N ALA A 319 -44.25 13.50 -2.87
CA ALA A 319 -45.01 12.38 -2.29
C ALA A 319 -46.31 12.80 -1.55
N ASP A 320 -46.49 14.09 -1.25
CA ASP A 320 -47.70 14.63 -0.61
C ASP A 320 -48.98 14.52 -1.50
N GLY A 321 -48.81 14.20 -2.80
CA GLY A 321 -49.88 13.97 -3.74
C GLY A 321 -50.84 15.17 -3.93
N ALA A 322 -50.54 16.31 -3.33
CA ALA A 322 -51.37 17.51 -3.44
C ALA A 322 -51.37 17.98 -4.89
N TRP A 323 -52.57 18.28 -5.41
CA TRP A 323 -52.77 18.77 -6.78
C TRP A 323 -51.86 19.96 -7.13
N GLN A 324 -51.66 20.87 -6.19
CA GLN A 324 -50.75 22.01 -6.37
C GLN A 324 -49.34 21.63 -6.58
N THR A 325 -48.89 20.55 -5.95
CA THR A 325 -47.52 20.01 -6.05
C THR A 325 -47.31 19.27 -7.37
N LEU A 326 -48.33 18.52 -7.82
CA LEU A 326 -48.31 17.89 -9.15
C LEU A 326 -48.30 18.95 -10.28
N MET A 327 -49.03 20.05 -10.11
CA MET A 327 -49.02 21.15 -11.08
C MET A 327 -47.67 21.90 -11.12
N ARG A 328 -46.91 21.90 -10.05
CA ARG A 328 -45.55 22.44 -10.08
C ARG A 328 -44.64 21.69 -11.06
N ARG A 329 -44.73 20.33 -11.14
CA ARG A 329 -43.96 19.53 -12.13
C ARG A 329 -44.20 19.93 -13.57
N VAL A 330 -45.35 20.48 -13.85
CA VAL A 330 -45.68 20.98 -15.19
C VAL A 330 -44.87 22.25 -15.52
N HIS A 331 -44.49 23.03 -14.53
CA HIS A 331 -43.83 24.32 -14.71
C HIS A 331 -42.37 24.35 -14.27
N GLU A 332 -41.97 23.48 -13.33
CA GLU A 332 -40.66 23.44 -12.72
C GLU A 332 -39.96 22.07 -12.94
N GLU A 333 -38.65 22.06 -12.91
CA GLU A 333 -37.87 20.81 -12.87
C GLU A 333 -37.98 20.18 -11.46
N VAL A 334 -37.81 18.87 -11.35
CA VAL A 334 -37.71 18.17 -10.08
C VAL A 334 -36.46 18.66 -9.34
N ARG A 335 -36.59 18.93 -8.03
CA ARG A 335 -35.47 19.40 -7.21
C ARG A 335 -34.28 18.44 -7.29
N PRO A 336 -33.03 18.95 -7.28
CA PRO A 336 -31.83 18.09 -7.28
C PRO A 336 -31.86 17.08 -6.10
N LEU A 337 -31.58 15.80 -6.39
CA LEU A 337 -31.61 14.75 -5.37
C LEU A 337 -30.62 15.04 -4.21
N ALA A 338 -29.53 15.70 -4.50
CA ALA A 338 -28.54 16.10 -3.49
C ALA A 338 -29.11 17.07 -2.43
N GLU A 339 -30.09 17.89 -2.79
CA GLU A 339 -30.74 18.83 -1.86
C GLU A 339 -31.84 18.16 -1.02
N VAL A 340 -32.38 17.05 -1.49
CA VAL A 340 -33.51 16.32 -0.88
C VAL A 340 -33.00 15.12 -0.04
N ALA A 341 -31.81 14.65 -0.28
CA ALA A 341 -31.22 13.50 0.42
C ALA A 341 -31.00 13.83 1.92
N THR A 342 -31.87 13.31 2.78
CA THR A 342 -31.83 13.52 4.23
C THR A 342 -30.86 12.55 4.96
N HIS A 343 -30.47 11.45 4.31
CA HIS A 343 -29.68 10.37 4.94
C HIS A 343 -28.65 9.76 3.96
N GLY A 344 -27.35 9.92 4.26
CA GLY A 344 -26.24 9.26 3.57
C GLY A 344 -25.89 9.79 2.18
N VAL A 345 -24.72 9.43 1.67
CA VAL A 345 -24.22 9.80 0.34
C VAL A 345 -24.82 8.86 -0.70
N LEU A 346 -25.51 9.41 -1.70
CA LEU A 346 -26.01 8.65 -2.85
C LEU A 346 -24.88 8.46 -3.89
N PRO A 347 -24.88 7.35 -4.66
CA PRO A 347 -23.95 7.20 -5.80
C PRO A 347 -24.24 8.28 -6.87
N ASP A 348 -23.25 9.14 -7.15
CA ASP A 348 -23.40 10.28 -8.08
C ASP A 348 -23.92 9.86 -9.46
N ALA A 349 -23.43 8.75 -10.00
CA ALA A 349 -23.86 8.23 -11.28
C ALA A 349 -25.36 7.86 -11.30
N LEU A 350 -25.89 7.28 -10.21
CA LEU A 350 -27.34 6.99 -10.11
C LEU A 350 -28.16 8.27 -9.94
N VAL A 351 -27.62 9.27 -9.25
CA VAL A 351 -28.23 10.60 -9.13
C VAL A 351 -28.36 11.26 -10.50
N ASP A 352 -27.30 11.26 -11.29
CA ASP A 352 -27.29 11.83 -12.65
C ASP A 352 -28.26 11.11 -13.58
N ILE A 353 -28.28 9.76 -13.54
CA ILE A 353 -29.24 8.95 -14.31
C ILE A 353 -30.65 9.30 -13.92
N CYS A 354 -30.96 9.37 -12.64
CA CYS A 354 -32.29 9.70 -12.13
C CYS A 354 -32.75 11.12 -12.57
N GLN A 355 -31.89 12.12 -12.34
CA GLN A 355 -32.17 13.50 -12.73
C GLN A 355 -32.37 13.65 -14.24
N ARG A 356 -31.60 12.92 -15.07
CA ARG A 356 -31.77 12.94 -16.52
C ARG A 356 -33.12 12.32 -16.93
N ALA A 357 -33.53 11.21 -16.33
CA ALA A 357 -34.79 10.56 -16.61
C ALA A 357 -35.99 11.47 -16.23
N LEU A 358 -35.86 12.27 -15.16
CA LEU A 358 -36.86 13.17 -14.62
C LEU A 358 -36.91 14.55 -15.28
N ARG A 359 -36.14 14.80 -16.36
CA ARG A 359 -36.23 16.10 -17.07
C ARG A 359 -37.63 16.38 -17.54
N ARG A 360 -38.09 17.61 -17.30
CA ARG A 360 -39.43 18.06 -17.72
C ARG A 360 -39.62 17.91 -19.23
N ASP A 361 -38.61 18.36 -20.00
CA ASP A 361 -38.65 18.28 -21.46
C ASP A 361 -38.28 16.87 -21.93
N PRO A 362 -39.16 16.14 -22.65
CA PRO A 362 -38.88 14.81 -23.17
C PRO A 362 -37.59 14.73 -24.04
N ASP A 363 -37.23 15.81 -24.75
CA ASP A 363 -36.05 15.84 -25.60
C ASP A 363 -34.72 15.81 -24.79
N ARG A 364 -34.79 16.17 -23.50
CA ARG A 364 -33.64 16.15 -22.60
C ARG A 364 -33.54 14.89 -21.75
N ARG A 365 -34.50 13.97 -21.83
CA ARG A 365 -34.48 12.66 -21.16
C ARG A 365 -33.64 11.66 -21.90
N PHE A 366 -33.51 10.43 -21.37
CA PHE A 366 -33.14 9.29 -22.19
C PHE A 366 -34.16 9.08 -23.27
N GLN A 367 -33.73 8.85 -24.52
CA GLN A 367 -34.62 8.78 -25.67
C GLN A 367 -35.34 7.42 -25.79
N SER A 368 -34.95 6.44 -24.97
CA SER A 368 -35.62 5.13 -24.86
C SER A 368 -35.39 4.54 -23.48
N ALA A 369 -36.25 3.62 -23.04
CA ALA A 369 -36.01 2.81 -21.85
C ALA A 369 -34.73 1.94 -21.97
N GLY A 370 -34.37 1.52 -23.19
CA GLY A 370 -33.10 0.82 -23.43
C GLY A 370 -31.85 1.65 -23.17
N ALA A 371 -31.88 2.96 -23.49
CA ALA A 371 -30.78 3.86 -23.16
C ALA A 371 -30.65 4.09 -21.64
N LEU A 372 -31.79 4.11 -20.91
CA LEU A 372 -31.79 4.13 -19.46
C LEU A 372 -31.27 2.82 -18.86
N ALA A 373 -31.71 1.67 -19.40
CA ALA A 373 -31.22 0.35 -19.00
C ALA A 373 -29.71 0.22 -19.18
N ALA A 374 -29.18 0.67 -20.33
CA ALA A 374 -27.73 0.66 -20.60
C ALA A 374 -26.94 1.47 -19.55
N ALA A 375 -27.41 2.67 -19.21
CA ALA A 375 -26.74 3.51 -18.19
C ALA A 375 -26.76 2.86 -16.79
N ILE A 376 -27.85 2.21 -16.40
CA ILE A 376 -27.95 1.43 -15.17
C ILE A 376 -27.01 0.21 -15.22
N GLY A 377 -26.97 -0.48 -16.37
CA GLY A 377 -26.08 -1.62 -16.59
C GLY A 377 -24.61 -1.27 -16.43
N GLU A 378 -24.16 -0.15 -17.01
CA GLU A 378 -22.79 0.36 -16.86
C GLU A 378 -22.42 0.61 -15.39
N TRP A 379 -23.36 1.18 -14.61
CA TRP A 379 -23.15 1.37 -13.18
C TRP A 379 -23.03 0.04 -12.44
N LEU A 380 -23.90 -0.93 -12.71
CA LEU A 380 -23.86 -2.27 -12.10
C LEU A 380 -22.57 -3.03 -12.43
N GLU A 381 -22.08 -2.91 -13.68
CA GLU A 381 -20.80 -3.51 -14.10
C GLU A 381 -19.63 -2.86 -13.38
N GLY A 382 -19.61 -1.53 -13.23
CA GLY A 382 -18.59 -0.80 -12.48
C GLY A 382 -18.53 -1.22 -11.01
N VAL A 383 -19.67 -1.43 -10.40
CA VAL A 383 -19.76 -1.94 -9.01
C VAL A 383 -19.20 -3.36 -8.90
N ARG A 384 -19.57 -4.26 -9.81
CA ARG A 384 -19.04 -5.64 -9.83
C ARG A 384 -17.53 -5.66 -10.03
N ALA A 385 -17.03 -4.85 -10.96
CA ALA A 385 -15.59 -4.72 -11.20
C ALA A 385 -14.85 -4.24 -9.94
N ARG A 386 -15.41 -3.24 -9.23
CA ARG A 386 -14.85 -2.75 -7.98
C ARG A 386 -14.84 -3.83 -6.89
N GLU A 387 -15.90 -4.61 -6.72
CA GLU A 387 -15.96 -5.71 -5.75
C GLU A 387 -14.91 -6.79 -6.03
N GLN A 388 -14.79 -7.19 -7.31
CA GLN A 388 -13.76 -8.15 -7.72
C GLN A 388 -12.35 -7.60 -7.49
N ALA A 389 -12.15 -6.32 -7.75
CA ALA A 389 -10.87 -5.66 -7.50
C ALA A 389 -10.53 -5.61 -6.00
N LEU A 390 -11.50 -5.30 -5.12
CA LEU A 390 -11.31 -5.34 -3.66
C LEU A 390 -10.97 -6.75 -3.16
N ALA A 391 -11.63 -7.78 -3.66
CA ALA A 391 -11.30 -9.17 -3.32
C ALA A 391 -9.83 -9.51 -3.67
N LEU A 392 -9.32 -9.01 -4.81
CA LEU A 392 -7.92 -9.18 -5.19
C LEU A 392 -6.96 -8.41 -4.26
N VAL A 393 -7.38 -7.25 -3.75
CA VAL A 393 -6.59 -6.51 -2.73
C VAL A 393 -6.51 -7.30 -1.42
N ASP A 394 -7.61 -7.90 -0.97
CA ASP A 394 -7.64 -8.75 0.23
C ASP A 394 -6.75 -9.99 0.07
N GLU A 395 -6.80 -10.65 -1.10
CA GLU A 395 -5.90 -11.77 -1.44
C GLU A 395 -4.42 -11.32 -1.37
N ALA A 396 -4.11 -10.14 -1.93
CA ALA A 396 -2.76 -9.59 -1.89
C ALA A 396 -2.30 -9.31 -0.45
N GLY A 397 -3.18 -8.81 0.40
CA GLY A 397 -2.93 -8.61 1.83
C GLY A 397 -2.59 -9.91 2.56
N ALA A 398 -3.34 -10.97 2.31
CA ALA A 398 -3.08 -12.30 2.87
C ALA A 398 -1.73 -12.88 2.40
N LEU A 399 -1.40 -12.71 1.12
CA LEU A 399 -0.10 -13.10 0.56
C LEU A 399 1.06 -12.30 1.18
N ALA A 400 0.89 -11.01 1.39
CA ALA A 400 1.88 -10.15 2.05
C ALA A 400 2.12 -10.56 3.50
N ALA A 401 1.07 -10.89 4.25
CA ALA A 401 1.16 -11.41 5.62
C ALA A 401 1.92 -12.75 5.68
N SER A 402 1.64 -13.65 4.73
CA SER A 402 2.33 -14.94 4.60
C SER A 402 3.82 -14.75 4.27
N ALA A 403 4.14 -13.85 3.32
CA ALA A 403 5.51 -13.50 2.98
C ALA A 403 6.28 -12.94 4.19
N ALA A 404 5.65 -12.07 4.98
CA ALA A 404 6.25 -11.51 6.18
C ALA A 404 6.51 -12.57 7.27
N ALA A 405 5.62 -13.54 7.43
CA ALA A 405 5.80 -14.65 8.37
C ALA A 405 7.02 -15.52 7.97
N LEU A 406 7.10 -15.91 6.69
CA LEU A 406 8.21 -16.70 6.15
C LEU A 406 9.57 -15.97 6.26
N ARG A 407 9.59 -14.64 6.02
CA ARG A 407 10.79 -13.83 6.21
C ARG A 407 11.27 -13.82 7.65
N ARG A 408 10.35 -13.70 8.62
CA ARG A 408 10.70 -13.75 10.06
C ARG A 408 11.27 -15.11 10.46
N GLU A 409 10.67 -16.20 9.99
CA GLU A 409 11.14 -17.56 10.25
C GLU A 409 12.52 -17.80 9.63
N ALA A 410 12.72 -17.41 8.35
CA ALA A 410 14.00 -17.47 7.67
C ALA A 410 15.10 -16.68 8.40
N ALA A 411 14.77 -15.47 8.87
CA ALA A 411 15.70 -14.64 9.63
C ALA A 411 16.09 -15.29 10.97
N SER A 412 15.13 -15.90 11.68
CA SER A 412 15.37 -16.62 12.95
C SER A 412 16.26 -17.84 12.75
N LEU A 413 15.98 -18.67 11.74
CA LEU A 413 16.79 -19.84 11.40
C LEU A 413 18.22 -19.42 11.02
N ARG A 414 18.35 -18.41 10.16
CA ARG A 414 19.68 -17.89 9.74
C ARG A 414 20.47 -17.37 10.92
N ALA A 415 19.87 -16.58 11.80
CA ALA A 415 20.52 -16.04 12.99
C ALA A 415 20.99 -17.16 13.92
N THR A 416 20.15 -18.17 14.18
CA THR A 416 20.48 -19.30 15.05
C THR A 416 21.62 -20.15 14.47
N ALA A 417 21.53 -20.50 13.19
CA ALA A 417 22.54 -21.31 12.50
C ALA A 417 23.88 -20.58 12.45
N THR A 418 23.88 -19.29 12.11
CA THR A 418 25.08 -18.47 12.02
C THR A 418 25.76 -18.33 13.40
N ALA A 419 24.99 -18.03 14.45
CA ALA A 419 25.51 -17.90 15.80
C ALA A 419 26.13 -19.23 16.32
N THR A 420 25.57 -20.37 15.93
CA THR A 420 26.09 -21.67 16.31
C THR A 420 27.35 -22.03 15.51
N LEU A 421 27.35 -21.78 14.19
CA LEU A 421 28.51 -22.01 13.34
C LEU A 421 29.72 -21.17 13.76
N GLN A 422 29.52 -19.96 14.23
CA GLN A 422 30.61 -19.11 14.76
C GLN A 422 31.29 -19.68 16.01
N LYS A 423 30.58 -20.49 16.80
CA LYS A 423 31.12 -21.15 18.01
C LYS A 423 31.85 -22.47 17.70
N ILE A 424 31.60 -23.05 16.51
CA ILE A 424 32.23 -24.28 16.06
C ILE A 424 33.60 -23.93 15.49
N PRO A 425 34.71 -24.58 15.98
CA PRO A 425 36.01 -24.35 15.42
C PRO A 425 36.06 -24.59 13.90
N PRO A 426 36.76 -23.76 13.10
CA PRO A 426 36.76 -23.88 11.63
C PRO A 426 37.26 -25.27 11.13
N TRP A 427 38.09 -25.92 11.87
CA TRP A 427 38.66 -27.28 11.56
C TRP A 427 37.77 -28.43 12.02
N SER A 428 36.63 -28.18 12.67
CA SER A 428 35.70 -29.24 13.06
C SER A 428 35.14 -29.98 11.85
N SER A 429 34.82 -31.25 12.03
CA SER A 429 34.33 -32.11 10.95
C SER A 429 33.03 -31.56 10.36
N GLU A 430 32.78 -31.89 9.09
CA GLU A 430 31.54 -31.57 8.39
C GLU A 430 30.29 -32.06 9.14
N GLN A 431 30.36 -33.24 9.74
CA GLN A 431 29.25 -33.83 10.51
C GLN A 431 28.73 -32.91 11.64
N VAL A 432 29.61 -32.13 12.26
CA VAL A 432 29.22 -31.17 13.31
C VAL A 432 28.58 -29.93 12.73
N LYS A 433 28.95 -29.51 11.52
CA LYS A 433 28.47 -28.31 10.84
C LYS A 433 27.20 -28.55 10.03
N HIS A 434 27.02 -29.77 9.52
CA HIS A 434 25.94 -30.14 8.58
C HIS A 434 24.53 -29.74 9.06
N PRO A 435 24.09 -29.98 10.31
CA PRO A 435 22.76 -29.58 10.76
C PRO A 435 22.53 -28.07 10.65
N HIS A 436 23.57 -27.26 10.80
CA HIS A 436 23.48 -25.80 10.72
C HIS A 436 23.53 -25.30 9.27
N TRP A 437 24.20 -26.01 8.38
CA TRP A 437 24.10 -25.74 6.94
C TRP A 437 22.71 -26.09 6.39
N GLU A 438 22.10 -27.18 6.86
CA GLU A 438 20.71 -27.48 6.55
C GLU A 438 19.77 -26.35 7.00
N GLN A 439 19.91 -25.84 8.23
CA GLN A 439 19.14 -24.69 8.71
C GLN A 439 19.34 -23.44 7.85
N LEU A 440 20.55 -23.18 7.34
CA LEU A 440 20.81 -22.08 6.41
C LEU A 440 20.12 -22.31 5.06
N HIS A 441 20.16 -23.55 4.55
CA HIS A 441 19.46 -23.91 3.33
C HIS A 441 17.94 -23.80 3.46
N ASP A 442 17.38 -24.22 4.59
CA ASP A 442 15.95 -24.04 4.90
C ASP A 442 15.57 -22.54 4.96
N ALA A 443 16.41 -21.72 5.61
CA ALA A 443 16.22 -20.28 5.64
C ALA A 443 16.24 -19.65 4.23
N GLU A 444 17.10 -20.12 3.34
CA GLU A 444 17.12 -19.68 1.94
C GLU A 444 15.87 -20.14 1.18
N HIS A 445 15.42 -21.37 1.42
CA HIS A 445 14.18 -21.88 0.81
C HIS A 445 12.97 -21.06 1.23
N LEU A 446 12.80 -20.80 2.53
CA LEU A 446 11.74 -19.94 3.06
C LEU A 446 11.83 -18.51 2.48
N GLY A 447 13.05 -17.98 2.33
CA GLY A 447 13.27 -16.68 1.69
C GLY A 447 12.79 -16.65 0.23
N ARG A 448 13.07 -17.70 -0.55
CA ARG A 448 12.57 -17.83 -1.93
C ARG A 448 11.05 -17.94 -1.98
N GLN A 449 10.43 -18.71 -1.08
CA GLN A 449 8.97 -18.78 -0.97
C GLN A 449 8.35 -17.43 -0.62
N ALA A 450 8.92 -16.72 0.35
CA ALA A 450 8.46 -15.37 0.71
C ALA A 450 8.49 -14.41 -0.48
N THR A 451 9.54 -14.49 -1.30
CA THR A 451 9.64 -13.70 -2.54
C THR A 451 8.55 -14.06 -3.55
N GLN A 452 8.22 -15.35 -3.71
CA GLN A 452 7.14 -15.79 -4.59
C GLN A 452 5.77 -15.27 -4.13
N TYR A 453 5.45 -15.37 -2.83
CA TYR A 453 4.21 -14.79 -2.28
C TYR A 453 4.15 -13.28 -2.49
N HIS A 454 5.25 -12.62 -2.31
CA HIS A 454 5.38 -11.18 -2.51
C HIS A 454 5.07 -10.77 -3.97
N LEU A 455 5.68 -11.45 -4.96
CA LEU A 455 5.41 -11.20 -6.37
C LEU A 455 3.98 -11.53 -6.77
N ARG A 456 3.40 -12.63 -6.23
CA ARG A 456 1.98 -12.96 -6.47
C ARG A 456 1.06 -11.87 -5.92
N GLY A 457 1.34 -11.33 -4.73
CA GLY A 457 0.59 -10.22 -4.15
C GLY A 457 0.60 -8.99 -5.07
N GLU A 458 1.76 -8.64 -5.63
CA GLU A 458 1.89 -7.55 -6.59
C GLU A 458 1.04 -7.78 -7.85
N GLN A 459 1.09 -8.99 -8.41
CA GLN A 459 0.26 -9.35 -9.56
C GLN A 459 -1.24 -9.20 -9.27
N ARG A 460 -1.69 -9.56 -8.04
CA ARG A 460 -3.09 -9.36 -7.62
C ARG A 460 -3.47 -7.89 -7.56
N LEU A 461 -2.60 -7.04 -7.01
CA LEU A 461 -2.84 -5.59 -6.96
C LEU A 461 -2.90 -4.97 -8.36
N HIS A 462 -2.02 -5.35 -9.27
CA HIS A 462 -2.10 -4.88 -10.66
C HIS A 462 -3.34 -5.41 -11.40
N ALA A 463 -3.76 -6.65 -11.13
CA ALA A 463 -5.03 -7.18 -11.65
C ALA A 463 -6.23 -6.40 -11.09
N ALA A 464 -6.21 -6.01 -9.81
CA ALA A 464 -7.23 -5.16 -9.23
C ALA A 464 -7.32 -3.79 -9.94
N LEU A 465 -6.18 -3.15 -10.23
CA LEU A 465 -6.13 -1.88 -10.98
C LEU A 465 -6.53 -2.04 -12.45
N THR A 466 -6.42 -3.23 -13.03
CA THR A 466 -6.95 -3.52 -14.37
C THR A 466 -8.47 -3.50 -14.38
N LEU A 467 -9.12 -4.03 -13.32
CA LEU A 467 -10.57 -4.04 -13.16
C LEU A 467 -11.11 -2.66 -12.72
N ALA A 468 -10.42 -1.98 -11.83
CA ALA A 468 -10.79 -0.68 -11.27
C ALA A 468 -9.57 0.23 -11.19
N PRO A 469 -9.23 0.98 -12.27
CA PRO A 469 -8.00 1.78 -12.35
C PRO A 469 -7.86 2.85 -11.27
N GLY A 470 -8.96 3.36 -10.72
CA GLY A 470 -8.98 4.35 -9.65
C GLY A 470 -9.15 3.75 -8.24
N LEU A 471 -8.90 2.47 -8.03
CA LEU A 471 -9.08 1.82 -6.73
C LEU A 471 -8.02 2.29 -5.73
N THR A 472 -8.41 3.16 -4.80
CA THR A 472 -7.51 3.77 -3.79
C THR A 472 -6.78 2.71 -2.97
N GLU A 473 -7.46 1.67 -2.54
CA GLU A 473 -6.93 0.59 -1.69
C GLU A 473 -5.79 -0.17 -2.38
N ALA A 474 -5.88 -0.38 -3.70
CA ALA A 474 -4.81 -1.02 -4.47
C ALA A 474 -3.61 -0.09 -4.67
N HIS A 475 -3.85 1.20 -4.92
CA HIS A 475 -2.79 2.20 -5.02
C HIS A 475 -2.06 2.39 -3.67
N GLU A 476 -2.79 2.43 -2.54
CA GLU A 476 -2.20 2.51 -1.20
C GLU A 476 -1.31 1.30 -0.88
N ALA A 477 -1.78 0.09 -1.21
CA ALA A 477 -1.02 -1.13 -0.99
C ALA A 477 0.27 -1.17 -1.83
N LEU A 478 0.20 -0.80 -3.12
CA LEU A 478 1.38 -0.73 -4.00
C LEU A 478 2.34 0.38 -3.57
N ALA A 479 1.83 1.58 -3.26
CA ALA A 479 2.66 2.68 -2.80
C ALA A 479 3.40 2.34 -1.50
N SER A 480 2.71 1.78 -0.51
CA SER A 480 3.32 1.35 0.76
C SER A 480 4.39 0.27 0.54
N ARG A 481 4.15 -0.66 -0.36
CA ARG A 481 5.09 -1.69 -0.75
C ARG A 481 6.36 -1.09 -1.38
N TYR A 482 6.20 -0.24 -2.42
CA TYR A 482 7.35 0.38 -3.07
C TYR A 482 8.11 1.34 -2.15
N ALA A 483 7.44 1.96 -1.15
CA ALA A 483 8.11 2.71 -0.11
C ALA A 483 9.02 1.83 0.76
N ALA A 484 8.56 0.62 1.11
CA ALA A 484 9.37 -0.34 1.86
C ALA A 484 10.55 -0.88 1.04
N GLU A 485 10.32 -1.22 -0.25
CA GLU A 485 11.37 -1.67 -1.17
C GLU A 485 12.43 -0.57 -1.39
N HIS A 486 11.98 0.68 -1.57
CA HIS A 486 12.87 1.83 -1.68
C HIS A 486 13.73 2.01 -0.42
N ALA A 487 13.11 1.95 0.77
CA ALA A 487 13.83 2.12 2.04
C ALA A 487 14.88 1.01 2.25
N GLU A 488 14.58 -0.24 1.89
CA GLU A 488 15.52 -1.35 1.94
C GLU A 488 16.68 -1.16 0.94
N ALA A 489 16.37 -0.81 -0.31
CA ALA A 489 17.38 -0.56 -1.33
C ALA A 489 18.29 0.63 -0.97
N GLU A 490 17.73 1.71 -0.42
CA GLU A 490 18.48 2.87 0.06
C GLU A 490 19.41 2.49 1.23
N ALA A 491 18.92 1.68 2.19
CA ALA A 491 19.72 1.19 3.32
C ALA A 491 20.90 0.29 2.89
N ASP A 492 20.67 -0.52 1.85
CA ASP A 492 21.68 -1.44 1.25
C ASP A 492 22.56 -0.75 0.19
N LYS A 493 22.36 0.54 -0.08
CA LYS A 493 23.06 1.33 -1.10
C LYS A 493 22.92 0.77 -2.52
N ARG A 494 21.75 0.18 -2.84
CA ARG A 494 21.39 -0.34 -4.17
C ARG A 494 20.67 0.74 -4.98
N GLU A 495 21.45 1.66 -5.57
CA GLU A 495 20.93 2.90 -6.20
C GLU A 495 19.92 2.62 -7.33
N ASP A 496 20.19 1.66 -8.21
CA ASP A 496 19.29 1.31 -9.32
C ASP A 496 17.95 0.74 -8.83
N ASP A 497 17.97 -0.08 -7.78
CA ASP A 497 16.76 -0.65 -7.18
C ASP A 497 15.96 0.44 -6.46
N ALA A 498 16.64 1.34 -5.74
CA ALA A 498 16.02 2.48 -5.07
C ALA A 498 15.33 3.40 -6.09
N ALA A 499 16.02 3.78 -7.17
CA ALA A 499 15.45 4.63 -8.22
C ALA A 499 14.21 4.00 -8.88
N ARG A 500 14.24 2.70 -9.14
CA ARG A 500 13.10 1.95 -9.71
C ARG A 500 11.91 1.96 -8.74
N ALA A 501 12.14 1.63 -7.47
CA ALA A 501 11.11 1.62 -6.45
C ALA A 501 10.50 3.02 -6.23
N GLU A 502 11.33 4.08 -6.26
CA GLU A 502 10.87 5.47 -6.14
C GLU A 502 9.97 5.88 -7.32
N PHE A 503 10.31 5.48 -8.53
CA PHE A 503 9.48 5.75 -9.71
C PHE A 503 8.06 5.18 -9.55
N HIS A 504 7.95 3.90 -9.16
CA HIS A 504 6.65 3.26 -8.91
C HIS A 504 5.91 3.89 -7.72
N LEU A 505 6.64 4.18 -6.64
CA LEU A 505 6.08 4.85 -5.47
C LEU A 505 5.45 6.20 -5.83
N ARG A 506 6.15 7.05 -6.60
CA ARG A 506 5.63 8.35 -7.07
C ARG A 506 4.37 8.17 -7.90
N SER A 507 4.36 7.20 -8.82
CA SER A 507 3.23 6.92 -9.70
C SER A 507 1.97 6.55 -8.90
N HIS A 508 2.09 5.64 -7.93
CA HIS A 508 0.94 5.22 -7.13
C HIS A 508 0.51 6.26 -6.10
N THR A 509 1.45 7.00 -5.51
CA THR A 509 1.12 8.10 -4.58
C THR A 509 0.34 9.22 -5.28
N ALA A 510 0.67 9.54 -6.53
CA ALA A 510 -0.05 10.55 -7.32
C ALA A 510 -1.51 10.17 -7.64
N ALA A 511 -1.85 8.88 -7.58
CA ALA A 511 -3.20 8.39 -7.79
C ALA A 511 -4.06 8.37 -6.50
N LEU A 512 -3.46 8.67 -5.34
CA LEU A 512 -4.17 8.72 -4.06
C LEU A 512 -4.89 10.06 -3.85
N PRO A 513 -5.99 10.08 -3.10
CA PRO A 513 -6.61 11.32 -2.63
C PRO A 513 -5.58 12.14 -1.83
N TRP A 514 -5.46 13.42 -2.19
CA TRP A 514 -4.44 14.33 -1.64
C TRP A 514 -4.53 14.53 -0.11
N ASP A 515 -5.72 14.34 0.46
CA ASP A 515 -6.03 14.49 1.88
C ASP A 515 -5.99 13.16 2.65
N SER A 516 -5.72 12.02 1.99
CA SER A 516 -5.60 10.75 2.68
C SER A 516 -4.33 10.74 3.56
N PRO A 517 -4.39 10.18 4.78
CA PRO A 517 -3.22 10.09 5.68
C PRO A 517 -2.02 9.40 5.02
N VAL A 518 -2.28 8.37 4.19
CA VAL A 518 -1.26 7.61 3.48
C VAL A 518 -0.59 8.48 2.39
N CYS A 519 -1.37 9.25 1.62
CA CYS A 519 -0.84 10.17 0.62
C CYS A 519 0.05 11.23 1.27
N VAL A 520 -0.38 11.83 2.37
CA VAL A 520 0.41 12.83 3.11
C VAL A 520 1.72 12.21 3.63
N GLN A 521 1.65 11.02 4.23
CA GLN A 521 2.83 10.31 4.73
C GLN A 521 3.83 10.00 3.62
N LEU A 522 3.36 9.42 2.49
CA LEU A 522 4.21 9.05 1.37
C LEU A 522 4.75 10.27 0.62
N THR A 523 3.99 11.35 0.52
CA THR A 523 4.46 12.62 -0.04
C THR A 523 5.59 13.20 0.79
N ASN A 524 5.47 13.18 2.12
CA ASN A 524 6.54 13.61 3.01
C ASN A 524 7.77 12.70 2.88
N TYR A 525 7.57 11.39 2.78
CA TYR A 525 8.65 10.44 2.50
C TYR A 525 9.37 10.76 1.17
N LEU A 526 8.62 11.04 0.10
CA LEU A 526 9.15 11.36 -1.22
C LEU A 526 9.87 12.72 -1.32
N ARG A 527 9.65 13.64 -0.38
CA ARG A 527 10.43 14.89 -0.30
C ARG A 527 11.91 14.63 -0.04
N ALA A 528 12.22 13.44 0.50
CA ALA A 528 13.58 13.06 0.81
C ALA A 528 14.28 14.07 1.74
N GLU A 529 13.58 14.48 2.79
CA GLU A 529 14.03 15.50 3.75
C GLU A 529 14.12 14.90 5.15
N GLY A 530 15.01 15.45 5.96
CA GLY A 530 15.08 15.23 7.40
C GLY A 530 15.42 16.51 8.11
N GLU A 531 15.41 16.49 9.42
CA GLU A 531 15.62 17.68 10.26
C GLU A 531 16.99 17.66 10.93
N LEU A 532 17.56 18.82 11.07
CA LEU A 532 18.78 19.06 11.85
C LEU A 532 18.46 19.97 13.03
N THR A 533 18.75 19.50 14.25
CA THR A 533 18.74 20.30 15.45
C THR A 533 20.16 20.35 16.04
N LEU A 534 20.77 21.54 16.08
CA LEU A 534 22.12 21.76 16.58
C LEU A 534 22.19 23.02 17.45
N ILE A 535 22.62 22.83 18.67
CA ILE A 535 22.92 23.89 19.62
C ILE A 535 24.43 23.92 19.78
N THR A 536 25.05 25.09 19.91
CA THR A 536 26.51 25.23 20.07
C THR A 536 26.89 25.79 21.44
N ASP A 537 28.08 25.43 21.92
CA ASP A 537 28.73 26.01 23.11
C ASP A 537 30.15 26.47 22.74
N PRO A 538 30.39 27.79 22.68
CA PRO A 538 29.49 28.90 23.04
C PRO A 538 28.31 29.04 22.07
N PRO A 539 27.19 29.60 22.53
CA PRO A 539 26.07 29.93 21.65
C PRO A 539 26.49 31.03 20.67
N GLY A 540 25.87 31.00 19.46
CA GLY A 540 26.16 32.03 18.45
C GLY A 540 27.30 31.68 17.50
N ALA A 541 27.70 30.40 17.41
CA ALA A 541 28.68 29.97 16.43
C ALA A 541 28.13 30.06 15.00
N GLU A 542 28.98 30.36 14.05
CA GLU A 542 28.70 30.34 12.62
C GLU A 542 28.75 28.90 12.09
N ILE A 543 27.71 28.47 11.39
CA ILE A 543 27.57 27.10 10.91
C ILE A 543 27.51 27.11 9.38
N HIS A 544 28.51 26.51 8.74
CA HIS A 544 28.54 26.29 7.30
C HIS A 544 28.19 24.84 7.00
N VAL A 545 27.20 24.62 6.16
CA VAL A 545 26.71 23.28 5.76
C VAL A 545 27.31 22.94 4.42
N HIS A 546 28.15 21.91 4.38
CA HIS A 546 28.81 21.41 3.17
C HIS A 546 28.23 20.02 2.84
N PRO A 547 27.37 19.88 1.80
CA PRO A 547 26.95 18.55 1.34
C PRO A 547 28.14 17.78 0.78
N TYR A 548 28.15 16.47 1.00
CA TYR A 548 29.06 15.59 0.29
C TYR A 548 28.42 15.16 -1.05
N ALA A 549 29.10 15.44 -2.17
CA ALA A 549 28.74 14.94 -3.48
C ALA A 549 29.69 13.85 -3.95
N LEU A 550 29.15 12.80 -4.51
CA LEU A 550 29.93 11.72 -5.12
C LEU A 550 30.45 12.18 -6.48
N ARG A 551 31.77 12.37 -6.61
CA ARG A 551 32.46 12.67 -7.87
C ARG A 551 33.72 11.79 -7.98
N ASP A 552 33.96 11.25 -9.15
CA ASP A 552 35.10 10.36 -9.40
C ASP A 552 35.21 9.25 -8.35
N ARG A 553 34.06 8.66 -7.93
CA ARG A 553 33.92 7.62 -6.91
C ARG A 553 34.34 8.03 -5.50
N ARG A 554 34.49 9.32 -5.20
CA ARG A 554 34.82 9.88 -3.89
C ARG A 554 33.79 10.89 -3.45
N LEU A 555 33.61 10.99 -2.14
CA LEU A 555 32.82 12.02 -1.51
C LEU A 555 33.66 13.31 -1.40
N HIS A 556 33.22 14.35 -2.09
CA HIS A 556 33.81 15.69 -2.07
C HIS A 556 32.93 16.64 -1.27
N GLU A 557 33.58 17.46 -0.43
CA GLU A 557 32.91 18.58 0.22
C GLU A 557 32.56 19.63 -0.83
N GLU A 558 31.27 19.88 -1.04
CA GLU A 558 30.84 21.00 -1.90
C GLU A 558 30.88 22.31 -1.12
N ARG A 559 31.02 23.44 -1.85
CA ARG A 559 30.99 24.73 -1.19
C ARG A 559 29.62 24.99 -0.58
N SER A 560 29.61 25.37 0.69
CA SER A 560 28.40 25.86 1.36
C SER A 560 27.89 27.14 0.67
N GLY A 561 26.57 27.33 0.75
CA GLY A 561 25.96 28.63 0.56
C GLY A 561 26.30 29.61 1.69
N GLU A 562 25.39 30.54 1.97
CA GLU A 562 25.53 31.46 3.11
C GLU A 562 25.52 30.69 4.46
N PRO A 563 26.26 31.20 5.47
CA PRO A 563 26.26 30.57 6.78
C PRO A 563 24.85 30.58 7.38
N LEU A 564 24.50 29.48 8.02
CA LEU A 564 23.22 29.38 8.74
C LEU A 564 23.35 30.07 10.10
N SER A 565 22.24 30.59 10.63
CA SER A 565 22.22 31.26 11.94
C SER A 565 22.56 30.31 13.09
N ALA A 566 23.08 30.86 14.15
CA ALA A 566 23.76 30.27 15.29
C ALA A 566 23.05 29.18 16.12
N SER A 567 21.80 28.82 15.84
CA SER A 567 21.06 27.74 16.48
C SER A 567 20.08 27.20 15.49
N LEU A 568 20.21 25.91 15.17
CA LEU A 568 19.34 25.20 14.24
C LEU A 568 18.37 24.37 15.06
N ALA A 569 17.08 24.69 14.97
CA ALA A 569 16.02 23.88 15.56
C ALA A 569 15.08 23.41 14.45
N GLY A 570 15.09 22.12 14.14
CA GLY A 570 14.26 21.55 13.09
C GLY A 570 14.57 22.10 11.69
N HIS A 571 15.84 22.43 11.41
CA HIS A 571 16.23 22.91 10.07
C HIS A 571 16.15 21.76 9.06
N VAL A 572 15.34 21.94 8.03
CA VAL A 572 15.08 20.89 7.02
C VAL A 572 16.22 20.85 6.01
N LEU A 573 16.79 19.67 5.82
CA LEU A 573 17.83 19.39 4.83
C LEU A 573 17.44 18.17 3.98
N PRO A 574 17.83 18.12 2.70
CA PRO A 574 17.73 16.91 1.91
C PRO A 574 18.47 15.71 2.53
N VAL A 575 18.01 14.49 2.24
CA VAL A 575 18.72 13.27 2.64
C VAL A 575 20.12 13.26 2.07
N GLY A 576 21.12 12.94 2.91
CA GLY A 576 22.53 12.89 2.50
C GLY A 576 23.50 12.99 3.65
N ALA A 577 24.76 12.84 3.33
CA ALA A 577 25.87 13.11 4.24
C ALA A 577 26.34 14.56 4.09
N TYR A 578 26.63 15.20 5.20
CA TYR A 578 27.08 16.58 5.25
C TYR A 578 28.27 16.74 6.19
N LEU A 579 29.11 17.73 5.91
CA LEU A 579 30.07 18.24 6.87
C LEU A 579 29.60 19.61 7.32
N LEU A 580 29.38 19.77 8.62
CA LEU A 580 29.21 21.10 9.23
C LEU A 580 30.59 21.62 9.66
N ARG A 581 30.94 22.81 9.22
CA ARG A 581 32.07 23.59 9.78
C ARG A 581 31.50 24.60 10.74
N VAL A 582 31.87 24.47 11.99
CA VAL A 582 31.31 25.29 13.08
C VAL A 582 32.44 26.11 13.69
N ALA A 583 32.32 27.43 13.63
CA ALA A 583 33.33 28.36 14.10
C ALA A 583 32.76 29.41 15.07
N ALA A 584 33.51 29.79 16.07
CA ALA A 584 33.16 30.87 16.97
C ALA A 584 34.44 31.70 17.37
N PRO A 585 34.29 32.98 17.68
CA PRO A 585 35.42 33.79 18.13
C PRO A 585 36.10 33.18 19.38
N GLY A 586 37.42 33.04 19.33
CA GLY A 586 38.21 32.48 20.43
C GLY A 586 38.09 30.97 20.60
N ARG A 587 37.59 30.26 19.57
CA ARG A 587 37.43 28.81 19.50
C ARG A 587 38.15 28.24 18.29
N ASP A 588 38.57 26.98 18.38
CA ASP A 588 39.01 26.19 17.21
C ASP A 588 37.82 25.81 16.35
N GLU A 589 37.95 25.83 15.01
CA GLU A 589 36.93 25.35 14.08
C GLU A 589 36.68 23.86 14.27
N VAL A 590 35.42 23.49 14.38
CA VAL A 590 35.02 22.10 14.53
C VAL A 590 34.43 21.56 13.22
N ARG A 591 35.00 20.44 12.74
CA ARG A 591 34.47 19.63 11.63
C ARG A 591 33.50 18.62 12.22
N TYR A 592 32.19 18.78 11.93
CA TYR A 592 31.12 17.96 12.48
C TYR A 592 30.37 17.26 11.33
N PRO A 593 30.74 16.01 10.95
CA PRO A 593 30.00 15.23 9.97
C PRO A 593 28.65 14.81 10.52
N ILE A 594 27.61 14.84 9.68
CA ILE A 594 26.25 14.41 9.98
C ILE A 594 25.66 13.58 8.83
N GLU A 595 24.62 12.82 9.14
CA GLU A 595 23.85 12.06 8.14
C GLU A 595 22.35 12.40 8.29
N ILE A 596 21.77 13.04 7.31
CA ILE A 596 20.33 13.33 7.25
C ILE A 596 19.61 12.16 6.60
N ARG A 597 18.59 11.63 7.27
CA ARG A 597 17.77 10.53 6.78
C ARG A 597 16.31 10.94 6.67
N ARG A 598 15.61 10.34 5.74
CA ARG A 598 14.18 10.60 5.47
C ARG A 598 13.33 10.55 6.74
N GLY A 599 12.65 11.64 7.05
CA GLY A 599 11.74 11.74 8.18
C GLY A 599 12.36 11.57 9.57
N HIS A 600 13.70 11.64 9.66
CA HIS A 600 14.40 11.55 10.94
C HIS A 600 15.04 12.89 11.29
N SER A 601 15.11 13.17 12.59
CA SER A 601 15.86 14.30 13.11
C SER A 601 17.28 13.86 13.50
N TRP A 602 18.29 14.60 13.02
CA TRP A 602 19.65 14.51 13.51
C TRP A 602 19.85 15.55 14.61
N ASP A 603 20.23 15.10 15.76
CA ASP A 603 20.53 15.94 16.90
C ASP A 603 21.71 15.41 17.72
N THR A 604 22.09 16.17 18.73
CA THR A 604 23.16 15.87 19.67
C THR A 604 22.66 15.23 20.98
N THR A 605 21.48 14.61 20.99
CA THR A 605 20.93 13.94 22.18
C THR A 605 21.71 12.66 22.47
N SER A 606 22.37 12.60 23.62
CA SER A 606 23.08 11.41 24.06
C SER A 606 22.12 10.35 24.59
N PRO A 607 22.51 9.06 24.63
CA PRO A 607 21.67 8.00 25.18
C PRO A 607 21.26 8.28 26.63
N GLY A 608 19.93 8.23 26.89
CA GLY A 608 19.35 8.49 28.20
C GLY A 608 19.13 9.97 28.54
N ALA A 609 19.43 10.89 27.63
CA ALA A 609 19.08 12.30 27.77
C ALA A 609 17.76 12.63 27.05
N ASP A 610 17.01 13.59 27.60
CA ASP A 610 15.74 14.05 27.04
C ASP A 610 15.89 15.26 26.09
N ARG A 611 17.09 15.84 26.00
CA ARG A 611 17.37 17.06 25.21
C ARG A 611 18.71 16.97 24.52
N PRO A 612 18.89 17.63 23.35
CA PRO A 612 20.16 17.77 22.69
C PRO A 612 21.18 18.47 23.57
N ALA A 613 22.39 17.91 23.68
CA ALA A 613 23.50 18.53 24.32
C ALA A 613 24.15 19.57 23.37
N PRO A 614 24.63 20.71 23.83
CA PRO A 614 25.35 21.66 22.97
C PRO A 614 26.60 21.00 22.35
N LEU A 615 26.84 21.26 21.05
CA LEU A 615 28.10 20.93 20.41
C LEU A 615 29.18 21.87 21.00
N TRP A 616 30.06 21.29 21.77
CA TRP A 616 31.13 22.05 22.42
C TRP A 616 32.28 22.36 21.43
N LEU A 617 32.69 23.63 21.35
CA LEU A 617 33.82 24.09 20.54
C LEU A 617 35.05 24.27 21.44
N PRO A 618 36.19 23.62 21.15
CA PRO A 618 37.42 23.77 21.91
C PRO A 618 37.91 25.21 21.95
N PRO A 619 38.50 25.69 23.08
CA PRO A 619 39.16 26.98 23.10
C PRO A 619 40.26 27.07 22.04
N ALA A 620 40.48 28.28 21.49
CA ALA A 620 41.47 28.51 20.44
C ALA A 620 42.88 28.02 20.88
N GLY A 621 43.50 27.20 20.03
CA GLY A 621 44.82 26.61 20.31
C GLY A 621 44.81 25.38 21.20
N SER A 622 43.64 24.88 21.64
CA SER A 622 43.56 23.61 22.38
C SER A 622 43.78 22.40 21.48
N VAL A 623 43.57 22.56 20.17
CA VAL A 623 43.82 21.53 19.13
C VAL A 623 44.99 21.99 18.28
N ARG A 624 46.12 21.28 18.32
CA ARG A 624 47.34 21.63 17.59
C ARG A 624 47.18 21.34 16.10
N ALA A 625 48.04 21.90 15.25
CA ALA A 625 48.00 21.72 13.81
C ALA A 625 48.13 20.27 13.35
N ASP A 626 48.87 19.43 14.10
CA ASP A 626 49.11 18.03 13.90
C ASP A 626 48.03 17.12 14.55
N GLU A 627 46.99 17.72 15.12
CA GLU A 627 45.87 17.06 15.80
C GLU A 627 44.55 17.28 15.06
N ALA A 628 43.60 16.37 15.29
CA ALA A 628 42.23 16.49 14.83
C ALA A 628 41.25 16.27 15.99
N TYR A 629 40.29 17.18 16.15
CA TYR A 629 39.22 17.04 17.11
C TYR A 629 38.10 16.20 16.52
N VAL A 630 37.68 15.15 17.20
CA VAL A 630 36.51 14.31 16.87
C VAL A 630 35.42 14.61 17.89
N PRO A 631 34.37 15.35 17.51
CA PRO A 631 33.31 15.75 18.43
C PRO A 631 32.52 14.60 19.02
N ALA A 632 31.94 14.81 20.22
CA ALA A 632 30.97 13.88 20.79
C ALA A 632 29.78 13.66 19.85
N GLY A 633 29.24 12.47 19.81
CA GLY A 633 28.05 12.19 19.00
C GLY A 633 27.93 10.74 18.57
N TRP A 634 26.78 10.47 17.95
CA TRP A 634 26.47 9.19 17.34
C TRP A 634 27.33 8.90 16.12
N PHE A 635 27.67 7.62 15.93
CA PHE A 635 28.26 7.13 14.69
C PHE A 635 27.81 5.69 14.40
N ARG A 636 27.94 5.26 13.17
CA ARG A 636 27.72 3.87 12.74
C ARG A 636 29.02 3.10 12.83
N ALA A 637 29.10 2.14 13.75
CA ALA A 637 30.21 1.20 13.88
C ALA A 637 29.93 -0.07 13.12
N GLY A 638 31.00 -0.72 12.63
CA GLY A 638 30.91 -2.02 11.94
C GLY A 638 30.16 -1.99 10.62
N GLY A 639 29.44 -3.09 10.32
CA GLY A 639 28.48 -3.16 9.21
C GLY A 639 29.05 -3.42 7.82
N ASP A 640 30.34 -3.77 7.68
CA ASP A 640 30.92 -4.17 6.40
C ASP A 640 31.06 -5.71 6.35
N PRO A 641 30.22 -6.40 5.60
CA PRO A 641 30.23 -7.87 5.55
C PRO A 641 31.47 -8.44 4.85
N ALA A 642 32.18 -7.62 4.08
CA ALA A 642 33.41 -8.02 3.41
C ALA A 642 34.65 -7.89 4.30
N ALA A 643 34.55 -7.22 5.44
CA ALA A 643 35.63 -7.04 6.39
C ALA A 643 35.66 -8.16 7.45
N LEU A 644 36.72 -8.95 7.46
CA LEU A 644 36.85 -10.03 8.42
C LEU A 644 36.87 -9.49 9.86
N ASN A 645 36.17 -10.15 10.79
CA ASN A 645 36.06 -9.77 12.20
C ASN A 645 35.49 -8.36 12.47
N ALA A 646 34.84 -7.73 11.46
CA ALA A 646 34.11 -6.47 11.68
C ALA A 646 33.00 -6.68 12.71
N LEU A 647 32.68 -5.63 13.46
CA LEU A 647 31.49 -5.62 14.31
C LEU A 647 30.23 -5.68 13.45
N PRO A 648 29.14 -6.27 13.93
CA PRO A 648 27.83 -6.07 13.31
C PRO A 648 27.50 -4.59 13.26
N ALA A 649 26.69 -4.18 12.26
CA ALA A 649 26.23 -2.79 12.15
C ALA A 649 25.52 -2.35 13.44
N CYS A 650 26.04 -1.31 14.08
CA CYS A 650 25.43 -0.76 15.29
C CYS A 650 25.63 0.75 15.35
N ARG A 651 24.78 1.43 16.14
CA ARG A 651 24.85 2.87 16.36
C ARG A 651 25.31 3.13 17.79
N LEU A 652 26.45 3.81 17.93
CA LEU A 652 27.09 4.04 19.23
C LEU A 652 27.35 5.55 19.43
N TRP A 653 27.37 5.95 20.68
CA TRP A 653 27.73 7.31 21.09
C TRP A 653 29.12 7.30 21.72
N LEU A 654 30.00 8.18 21.24
CA LEU A 654 31.30 8.45 21.84
C LEU A 654 31.43 9.90 22.27
N ASP A 655 32.15 10.11 23.38
CA ASP A 655 32.51 11.45 23.84
C ASP A 655 33.56 12.08 22.92
N GLY A 656 33.74 13.39 23.01
CA GLY A 656 34.73 14.11 22.22
C GLY A 656 36.17 13.77 22.64
N PHE A 657 37.03 13.65 21.63
CA PHE A 657 38.45 13.37 21.82
C PHE A 657 39.29 14.02 20.72
N VAL A 658 40.58 14.12 20.99
CA VAL A 658 41.58 14.57 20.02
C VAL A 658 42.42 13.36 19.60
N ILE A 659 42.75 13.25 18.32
CA ILE A 659 43.62 12.23 17.75
C ILE A 659 44.74 12.88 16.94
N ARG A 660 45.93 12.28 16.93
CA ARG A 660 47.01 12.72 16.05
C ARG A 660 46.59 12.56 14.59
N ARG A 661 46.85 13.57 13.72
CA ARG A 661 46.47 13.48 12.28
C ARG A 661 47.25 12.40 11.54
N ALA A 662 48.49 12.15 11.93
CA ALA A 662 49.32 11.10 11.36
C ALA A 662 49.75 10.12 12.44
N PRO A 663 50.19 8.89 12.11
CA PRO A 663 50.90 8.00 13.04
C PRO A 663 52.16 8.67 13.59
N VAL A 664 52.61 8.18 14.75
CA VAL A 664 53.91 8.60 15.31
C VAL A 664 55.02 8.28 14.35
N THR A 665 55.90 9.22 14.06
CA THR A 665 57.05 9.04 13.17
C THR A 665 58.27 8.49 13.90
N ASN A 666 59.27 8.01 13.14
CA ASN A 666 60.54 7.56 13.71
C ASN A 666 61.29 8.71 14.47
N VAL A 667 61.22 9.96 13.97
CA VAL A 667 61.85 11.07 14.64
C VAL A 667 61.22 11.34 16.01
N GLU A 668 59.89 11.31 16.09
CA GLU A 668 59.18 11.51 17.36
C GLU A 668 59.47 10.38 18.37
N TYR A 669 59.54 9.14 17.89
CA TYR A 669 59.82 7.99 18.73
C TYR A 669 61.28 8.00 19.21
N LEU A 670 62.23 8.48 18.39
CA LEU A 670 63.60 8.71 18.79
C LEU A 670 63.75 9.79 19.89
N GLU A 671 62.94 10.87 19.88
CA GLU A 671 62.90 11.83 20.98
C GLU A 671 62.58 11.14 22.30
N PHE A 672 61.58 10.24 22.32
CA PHE A 672 61.22 9.46 23.49
C PHE A 672 62.39 8.61 24.02
N LEU A 673 63.00 7.81 23.15
CA LEU A 673 64.09 6.93 23.53
C LEU A 673 65.31 7.71 24.05
N ASN A 674 65.65 8.84 23.40
CA ASN A 674 66.77 9.68 23.77
C ASN A 674 66.52 10.49 25.07
N ASP A 675 65.27 10.80 25.37
CA ASP A 675 64.91 11.41 26.66
C ASP A 675 65.03 10.36 27.81
N LEU A 676 64.61 9.10 27.58
CA LEU A 676 64.83 8.05 28.55
C LEU A 676 66.30 7.82 28.83
N VAL A 677 67.15 7.83 27.81
CA VAL A 677 68.61 7.75 27.96
C VAL A 677 69.15 8.95 28.76
N ALA A 678 68.76 10.17 28.43
CA ALA A 678 69.17 11.40 29.10
C ALA A 678 68.78 11.42 30.61
N ARG A 679 67.68 10.76 30.97
CA ARG A 679 67.21 10.57 32.36
C ARG A 679 67.89 9.41 33.10
N GLY A 680 68.76 8.64 32.43
CA GLY A 680 69.41 7.46 33.00
C GLY A 680 68.55 6.19 33.01
N ALA A 681 67.37 6.19 32.28
CA ALA A 681 66.49 5.04 32.18
C ALA A 681 66.87 4.10 30.99
N GLU A 682 68.15 3.80 30.84
CA GLU A 682 68.71 2.99 29.74
C GLU A 682 68.00 1.62 29.55
N ALA A 683 67.72 0.91 30.63
CA ALA A 683 67.08 -0.38 30.62
C ALA A 683 65.62 -0.27 30.06
N GLU A 684 64.93 0.86 30.27
CA GLU A 684 63.63 1.10 29.72
C GLU A 684 63.70 1.48 28.24
N ALA A 685 64.68 2.30 27.85
CA ALA A 685 64.93 2.61 26.44
C ALA A 685 65.25 1.36 25.61
N LEU A 686 66.04 0.44 26.13
CA LEU A 686 66.33 -0.85 25.48
C LEU A 686 65.09 -1.74 25.31
N ARG A 687 64.21 -1.77 26.31
CA ARG A 687 62.91 -2.50 26.20
C ARG A 687 61.96 -1.91 25.19
N CYS A 688 62.00 -0.62 24.96
CA CYS A 688 61.19 0.09 24.02
C CYS A 688 61.77 0.16 22.58
N LEU A 689 62.97 -0.42 22.38
CA LEU A 689 63.66 -0.34 21.09
C LEU A 689 62.93 -1.17 20.02
N PRO A 690 62.51 -0.61 18.88
CA PRO A 690 61.94 -1.38 17.76
C PRO A 690 62.96 -2.31 17.16
N ILE A 691 62.59 -3.62 17.06
CA ILE A 691 63.44 -4.66 16.55
C ILE A 691 62.92 -5.23 15.24
N ASP A 692 63.67 -5.14 14.14
CA ASP A 692 63.35 -5.80 12.88
C ASP A 692 63.59 -7.29 13.01
N THR A 693 62.50 -8.03 13.16
CA THR A 693 62.53 -9.50 13.31
C THR A 693 62.69 -10.24 11.97
N ARG A 694 62.61 -9.53 10.83
CA ARG A 694 62.81 -10.10 9.48
C ARG A 694 64.28 -10.29 9.15
N THR A 695 65.16 -9.57 9.82
CA THR A 695 66.59 -9.73 9.67
C THR A 695 67.11 -10.92 10.48
N VAL A 696 68.11 -11.62 9.97
CA VAL A 696 68.79 -12.73 10.69
C VAL A 696 70.26 -12.43 10.84
N PRO A 697 70.75 -12.18 12.04
CA PRO A 697 70.01 -12.04 13.31
C PRO A 697 69.13 -10.81 13.33
N SER A 698 68.04 -10.85 14.14
CA SER A 698 67.13 -9.68 14.38
C SER A 698 67.99 -8.48 14.81
N ALA A 699 67.62 -7.30 14.30
CA ALA A 699 68.42 -6.10 14.51
C ALA A 699 67.50 -4.89 14.82
N PRO A 700 67.92 -4.00 15.75
CA PRO A 700 67.16 -2.82 16.06
C PRO A 700 67.09 -1.86 14.87
N LEU A 701 65.94 -1.11 14.74
CA LEU A 701 65.76 -0.07 13.71
C LEU A 701 66.64 1.16 13.99
N TYR A 702 67.05 1.35 15.23
CA TYR A 702 67.86 2.47 15.66
C TYR A 702 69.17 2.01 16.20
N VAL A 703 70.21 2.76 15.94
CA VAL A 703 71.57 2.47 16.36
C VAL A 703 72.12 3.64 17.23
N ARG A 704 73.14 3.33 18.09
CA ARG A 704 73.85 4.35 18.82
C ARG A 704 74.68 5.21 17.86
N GLY A 705 74.46 6.50 17.88
CA GLY A 705 75.22 7.46 17.10
C GLY A 705 76.26 8.15 17.97
N ALA A 706 76.79 9.27 17.48
CA ALA A 706 77.74 10.12 18.25
C ALA A 706 77.03 10.68 19.49
N GLY A 707 77.67 10.61 20.67
CA GLY A 707 77.12 11.14 21.91
C GLY A 707 76.13 10.23 22.63
N GLU A 708 76.15 8.93 22.37
CA GLU A 708 75.32 7.90 23.00
C GLU A 708 73.81 7.95 22.70
N ARG A 709 73.41 8.81 21.79
CA ARG A 709 72.02 8.97 21.35
C ARG A 709 71.64 7.94 20.30
N TYR A 710 70.36 7.51 20.33
CA TYR A 710 69.81 6.67 19.25
C TYR A 710 69.54 7.53 18.01
N VAL A 711 69.81 6.95 16.82
CA VAL A 711 69.55 7.53 15.49
C VAL A 711 68.98 6.45 14.58
N CYS A 712 68.23 6.80 13.52
CA CYS A 712 67.76 5.86 12.54
C CYS A 712 68.92 5.15 11.82
N ARG A 713 68.75 3.90 11.54
CA ARG A 713 69.61 3.19 10.53
C ARG A 713 69.46 3.86 9.16
N ALA A 714 70.43 3.80 8.30
CA ALA A 714 70.38 4.42 6.97
C ALA A 714 69.27 3.94 6.07
N SER A 715 68.71 2.76 6.34
CA SER A 715 67.55 2.19 5.64
C SER A 715 66.18 2.65 6.17
N VAL A 716 66.15 3.47 7.24
CA VAL A 716 64.90 3.90 7.90
C VAL A 716 64.77 5.41 7.77
N SER A 717 63.72 5.90 7.14
CA SER A 717 63.42 7.36 7.07
C SER A 717 62.93 7.88 8.42
N PRO A 718 63.45 9.00 8.88
CA PRO A 718 62.91 9.66 10.08
C PRO A 718 61.42 10.03 10.02
N ASP A 719 60.92 10.33 8.81
CA ASP A 719 59.53 10.83 8.56
C ASP A 719 58.55 9.68 8.31
N TRP A 720 59.01 8.41 8.24
CA TRP A 720 58.14 7.26 8.17
C TRP A 720 57.47 6.98 9.51
N PRO A 721 56.23 6.41 9.55
CA PRO A 721 55.64 5.88 10.75
C PRO A 721 56.62 4.91 11.48
N VAL A 722 56.68 5.01 12.78
CA VAL A 722 57.42 4.01 13.58
C VAL A 722 56.63 2.71 13.58
N VAL A 723 57.35 1.62 13.33
CA VAL A 723 56.79 0.25 13.37
C VAL A 723 57.69 -0.67 14.20
N HIS A 724 57.33 -1.95 14.31
CA HIS A 724 58.02 -2.89 15.23
C HIS A 724 57.90 -2.46 16.70
N VAL A 725 56.83 -1.76 17.07
CA VAL A 725 56.55 -1.31 18.43
C VAL A 725 55.54 -2.28 19.06
N ASP A 726 55.93 -2.89 20.21
CA ASP A 726 54.97 -3.69 20.97
C ASP A 726 53.97 -2.80 21.75
N TRP A 727 52.84 -3.38 22.15
CA TRP A 727 51.80 -2.66 22.83
C TRP A 727 52.24 -1.98 24.17
N PRO A 728 53.05 -2.64 25.05
CA PRO A 728 53.59 -2.00 26.23
C PRO A 728 54.48 -0.78 25.93
N SER A 729 55.30 -0.88 24.86
CA SER A 729 56.17 0.25 24.46
C SER A 729 55.36 1.40 23.86
N ALA A 730 54.30 1.10 23.09
CA ALA A 730 53.36 2.11 22.60
C ALA A 730 52.66 2.85 23.75
N ARG A 731 52.28 2.16 24.82
CA ARG A 731 51.71 2.76 26.02
C ARG A 731 52.74 3.64 26.79
N ARG A 732 53.97 3.16 26.87
CA ARG A 732 55.08 3.94 27.52
C ARG A 732 55.34 5.23 26.76
N PHE A 733 55.34 5.17 25.43
CA PHE A 733 55.41 6.37 24.59
C PHE A 733 54.29 7.33 24.90
N CYS A 734 53.03 6.87 24.96
CA CYS A 734 51.87 7.72 25.29
C CYS A 734 52.01 8.34 26.69
N ARG A 735 52.49 7.60 27.71
CA ARG A 735 52.73 8.13 29.05
C ARG A 735 53.85 9.20 29.07
N TRP A 736 54.96 8.93 28.32
CA TRP A 736 56.01 9.91 28.14
C TRP A 736 55.52 11.21 27.49
N LEU A 737 54.71 11.05 26.41
CA LEU A 737 54.07 12.17 25.69
C LEU A 737 53.11 12.94 26.60
N ALA A 738 52.35 12.23 27.44
CA ALA A 738 51.46 12.82 28.41
C ALA A 738 52.19 13.67 29.46
N ALA A 739 53.31 13.17 29.98
CA ALA A 739 54.17 13.89 30.93
C ALA A 739 54.88 15.11 30.30
N ARG A 740 55.33 14.96 29.03
CA ARG A 740 55.99 16.03 28.27
C ARG A 740 55.03 17.23 27.98
N ASP A 741 53.80 16.86 27.51
CA ASP A 741 52.82 17.84 27.02
C ASP A 741 51.86 18.32 28.11
N GLU A 742 51.88 17.70 29.30
CA GLU A 742 50.92 17.90 30.40
C GLU A 742 49.47 17.63 29.96
N LEU A 743 49.27 16.67 29.04
CA LEU A 743 47.98 16.31 28.45
C LEU A 743 47.73 14.79 28.58
N PRO A 744 46.47 14.33 28.73
CA PRO A 744 46.17 12.93 29.02
C PRO A 744 46.24 12.02 27.78
N TRP A 745 47.43 11.93 27.17
CA TRP A 745 47.68 11.07 25.99
C TRP A 745 47.62 9.58 26.33
N ARG A 746 46.94 8.83 25.49
CA ARG A 746 46.78 7.37 25.57
C ARG A 746 46.63 6.75 24.18
N LEU A 747 46.63 5.42 24.09
CA LEU A 747 46.21 4.72 22.89
C LEU A 747 44.70 4.91 22.67
N PRO A 748 44.22 4.92 21.40
CA PRO A 748 42.79 4.97 21.08
C PRO A 748 42.09 3.70 21.53
N ASP A 749 40.82 3.84 21.96
CA ASP A 749 39.86 2.73 21.87
C ASP A 749 39.61 2.41 20.40
N GLU A 750 39.33 1.15 20.06
CA GLU A 750 39.10 0.75 18.67
C GLU A 750 37.90 1.47 18.03
N LEU A 751 36.89 1.86 18.82
CA LEU A 751 35.73 2.60 18.36
C LEU A 751 36.04 4.09 18.13
N GLU A 752 36.93 4.68 18.95
CA GLU A 752 37.46 6.02 18.71
C GLU A 752 38.23 6.05 17.38
N TRP A 753 39.09 5.05 17.17
CA TRP A 753 39.85 4.91 15.93
C TRP A 753 38.93 4.79 14.74
N GLU A 754 37.87 3.92 14.80
CA GLU A 754 36.92 3.71 13.71
C GLU A 754 36.11 4.97 13.40
N LYS A 755 35.59 5.68 14.42
CA LYS A 755 34.88 6.95 14.24
C LYS A 755 35.79 7.99 13.58
N ALA A 756 37.03 8.12 14.04
CA ALA A 756 38.01 9.04 13.47
C ALA A 756 38.31 8.75 11.99
N ALA A 757 38.29 7.48 11.57
CA ALA A 757 38.53 7.06 10.19
C ALA A 757 37.36 7.30 9.27
N ARG A 758 36.14 6.91 9.69
CA ARG A 758 34.96 6.76 8.81
C ARG A 758 33.91 7.87 8.97
N GLY A 759 33.99 8.69 10.01
CA GLY A 759 32.91 9.63 10.32
C GLY A 759 31.72 8.96 10.94
N VAL A 760 30.50 9.40 10.55
CA VAL A 760 29.24 9.01 11.22
C VAL A 760 28.26 8.25 10.32
N ASP A 761 28.41 8.32 9.00
CA ASP A 761 27.46 7.85 7.98
C ASP A 761 27.67 6.39 7.53
N GLY A 762 28.66 5.71 8.13
CA GLY A 762 28.95 4.30 7.81
C GLY A 762 29.61 4.08 6.45
N ARG A 763 30.28 5.11 5.89
CA ARG A 763 31.11 4.96 4.69
C ARG A 763 32.19 3.88 4.89
N LEU A 764 32.54 3.16 3.81
CA LEU A 764 33.51 2.06 3.90
C LEU A 764 34.95 2.54 4.13
N PHE A 765 35.33 3.68 3.54
CA PHE A 765 36.66 4.29 3.60
C PHE A 765 36.54 5.77 3.97
N PRO A 766 37.59 6.44 4.38
CA PRO A 766 37.58 7.86 4.74
C PRO A 766 36.94 8.78 3.69
N TRP A 767 37.11 8.44 2.41
CA TRP A 767 36.67 9.20 1.23
C TRP A 767 35.37 8.70 0.58
N GLY A 768 34.75 7.64 1.08
CA GLY A 768 33.51 7.07 0.51
C GLY A 768 33.52 5.54 0.48
N ASP A 769 32.84 4.94 -0.49
CA ASP A 769 32.59 3.49 -0.52
C ASP A 769 33.46 2.72 -1.56
N TRP A 770 34.26 3.44 -2.32
CA TRP A 770 35.15 2.84 -3.32
C TRP A 770 36.60 2.90 -2.88
N LEU A 771 37.39 1.89 -3.20
CA LEU A 771 38.84 1.87 -3.01
C LEU A 771 39.54 1.84 -4.38
N ASP A 772 40.39 2.83 -4.60
CA ASP A 772 41.43 2.80 -5.64
C ASP A 772 42.78 2.73 -4.98
N PRO A 773 43.68 1.78 -5.37
CA PRO A 773 44.99 1.63 -4.75
C PRO A 773 45.85 2.90 -4.80
N SER A 774 45.64 3.77 -5.77
CA SER A 774 46.44 5.01 -5.90
C SER A 774 46.14 6.07 -4.83
N TRP A 775 45.06 5.88 -4.06
CA TRP A 775 44.59 6.87 -3.04
C TRP A 775 45.20 6.67 -1.65
N CYS A 776 45.80 5.50 -1.41
CA CYS A 776 46.40 5.14 -0.14
C CYS A 776 47.65 4.27 -0.37
N TRP A 777 48.45 4.03 0.66
CA TRP A 777 49.72 3.27 0.56
C TRP A 777 49.52 1.82 1.00
N ILE A 778 49.20 0.96 0.05
CA ILE A 778 48.97 -0.49 0.25
C ILE A 778 49.81 -1.33 -0.74
N ARG A 779 49.87 -2.65 -0.57
CA ARG A 779 50.65 -3.53 -1.45
C ARG A 779 50.31 -3.31 -2.95
N ASP A 780 49.05 -3.15 -3.27
CA ASP A 780 48.58 -3.03 -4.64
C ASP A 780 48.86 -1.63 -5.23
N SER A 781 49.21 -0.61 -4.43
CA SER A 781 49.63 0.73 -4.86
C SER A 781 51.06 0.74 -5.42
N HIS A 782 51.93 -0.11 -4.85
CA HIS A 782 53.38 -0.07 -5.10
C HIS A 782 53.96 -1.46 -5.27
N PRO A 783 53.66 -2.18 -6.32
CA PRO A 783 54.10 -3.57 -6.52
C PRO A 783 55.62 -3.77 -6.57
N GLN A 784 56.38 -2.68 -6.76
CA GLN A 784 57.85 -2.73 -6.85
C GLN A 784 58.57 -2.26 -5.58
N THR A 785 57.82 -1.73 -4.59
CA THR A 785 58.37 -1.11 -3.38
C THR A 785 57.84 -1.80 -2.14
N SER A 786 58.70 -2.39 -1.32
CA SER A 786 58.33 -3.06 -0.07
C SER A 786 58.76 -2.22 1.12
N SER A 787 58.18 -1.03 1.31
CA SER A 787 58.51 -0.11 2.40
C SER A 787 57.37 0.77 2.82
N LEU A 788 57.47 1.40 3.95
CA LEU A 788 56.59 2.50 4.41
C LEU A 788 56.77 3.75 3.54
N ALA A 789 55.81 4.66 3.64
CA ALA A 789 55.82 5.96 2.99
C ALA A 789 55.63 7.09 4.02
N ILE A 790 55.87 8.32 3.62
CA ILE A 790 55.51 9.53 4.38
C ILE A 790 53.94 9.63 4.29
N THR A 791 53.28 9.65 5.42
CA THR A 791 51.81 9.68 5.47
C THR A 791 51.20 10.88 4.73
N ALA A 792 51.87 12.04 4.75
CA ALA A 792 51.39 13.26 4.07
C ALA A 792 51.42 13.17 2.55
N ASP A 793 52.15 12.22 1.95
CA ASP A 793 52.23 12.03 0.48
C ASP A 793 50.95 11.44 -0.13
N HIS A 794 50.04 10.94 0.75
CA HIS A 794 48.74 10.40 0.34
C HIS A 794 47.56 11.24 0.88
N PRO A 795 47.35 12.49 0.38
CA PRO A 795 46.40 13.41 0.93
C PRO A 795 44.91 13.03 0.71
N ILE A 796 44.66 12.04 -0.17
CA ILE A 796 43.31 11.47 -0.40
C ILE A 796 42.90 10.59 0.78
N ASP A 797 43.82 9.87 1.41
CA ASP A 797 43.57 9.10 2.65
C ASP A 797 43.42 10.06 3.83
N ARG A 798 42.30 10.80 3.78
CA ARG A 798 41.91 11.80 4.76
C ARG A 798 40.47 11.60 5.21
N SER A 799 40.28 11.45 6.51
CA SER A 799 38.97 11.28 7.12
C SER A 799 38.12 12.56 7.11
N PRO A 800 36.79 12.47 7.37
CA PRO A 800 35.93 13.65 7.55
C PRO A 800 36.45 14.65 8.60
N TYR A 801 37.20 14.19 9.60
CA TYR A 801 37.82 15.01 10.63
C TYR A 801 39.22 15.53 10.24
N GLY A 802 39.76 15.08 9.14
CA GLY A 802 41.09 15.49 8.66
C GLY A 802 42.24 14.61 9.13
N VAL A 803 41.96 13.39 9.64
CA VAL A 803 42.98 12.40 10.00
C VAL A 803 43.49 11.70 8.74
N LEU A 804 44.79 11.49 8.63
CA LEU A 804 45.50 10.95 7.47
C LEU A 804 45.96 9.51 7.71
N GLY A 805 46.07 8.69 6.63
CA GLY A 805 46.66 7.35 6.69
C GLY A 805 45.85 6.38 7.53
N MET A 806 44.55 6.30 7.29
CA MET A 806 43.64 5.40 8.02
C MET A 806 43.37 4.09 7.26
N VAL A 807 43.82 3.96 6.03
CA VAL A 807 43.54 2.80 5.17
C VAL A 807 44.82 1.97 4.88
N GLY A 808 45.96 2.61 4.84
CA GLY A 808 47.21 1.96 4.47
C GLY A 808 48.39 2.43 5.29
N ASN A 809 49.60 2.19 4.78
CA ASN A 809 50.91 2.52 5.32
C ASN A 809 51.26 1.72 6.60
N SER A 810 50.77 2.11 7.78
CA SER A 810 50.96 1.42 9.06
C SER A 810 49.64 1.25 9.80
N MET A 811 49.50 0.16 10.51
CA MET A 811 48.41 -0.09 11.45
C MET A 811 48.70 0.53 12.82
N ASP A 812 47.64 0.80 13.57
CA ASP A 812 47.70 1.45 14.87
C ASP A 812 47.25 0.50 16.00
N TRP A 813 48.02 0.36 17.10
CA TRP A 813 47.61 -0.31 18.31
C TRP A 813 46.44 0.44 18.98
N CYS A 814 45.43 -0.35 19.45
CA CYS A 814 44.32 0.15 20.28
C CYS A 814 44.49 -0.28 21.75
N ALA A 815 43.84 0.46 22.64
CA ALA A 815 43.93 0.23 24.09
C ALA A 815 43.21 -1.06 24.53
N ASN A 816 42.08 -1.40 23.90
CA ASN A 816 41.18 -2.45 24.35
C ASN A 816 41.61 -3.87 23.97
N ALA A 817 41.17 -4.83 24.81
CA ALA A 817 41.25 -6.23 24.49
C ALA A 817 40.31 -6.62 23.34
N TYR A 818 40.64 -7.64 22.60
CA TYR A 818 39.79 -8.13 21.51
C TYR A 818 38.59 -8.86 22.07
N VAL A 819 37.38 -8.37 21.72
CA VAL A 819 36.11 -9.03 21.98
C VAL A 819 35.59 -9.59 20.65
N PRO A 820 35.24 -10.89 20.56
CA PRO A 820 34.67 -11.46 19.34
C PRO A 820 33.39 -10.72 18.89
N PRO A 821 33.15 -10.58 17.58
CA PRO A 821 31.99 -9.82 17.07
C PRO A 821 30.63 -10.30 17.58
N ASP A 822 30.47 -11.60 17.79
CA ASP A 822 29.25 -12.25 18.32
C ASP A 822 28.99 -11.97 19.81
N GLN A 823 30.02 -11.51 20.55
CA GLN A 823 29.94 -11.15 21.97
C GLN A 823 29.81 -9.64 22.17
N PHE A 824 29.85 -8.87 21.08
CA PHE A 824 29.76 -7.41 21.15
C PHE A 824 28.30 -6.96 21.31
N ASP A 825 28.05 -6.06 22.26
CA ASP A 825 26.73 -5.47 22.47
C ASP A 825 26.39 -4.44 21.39
N VAL A 826 25.47 -4.76 20.51
CA VAL A 826 25.07 -3.93 19.37
C VAL A 826 23.98 -2.89 19.69
N ARG A 827 23.45 -2.90 20.91
CA ARG A 827 22.40 -1.94 21.29
C ARG A 827 22.93 -0.49 21.26
N PRO A 828 22.11 0.47 20.81
CA PRO A 828 22.48 1.89 20.87
C PRO A 828 22.78 2.32 22.32
N ARG A 829 24.00 2.79 22.55
CA ARG A 829 24.46 3.20 23.88
C ARG A 829 25.65 4.17 23.81
N ARG A 830 25.92 4.87 24.90
CA ARG A 830 27.18 5.58 25.11
C ARG A 830 28.27 4.57 25.50
N VAL A 831 29.43 4.66 24.88
CA VAL A 831 30.60 3.83 25.15
C VAL A 831 31.68 4.72 25.73
N ALA A 832 32.14 4.37 26.93
CA ALA A 832 33.35 4.98 27.51
C ALA A 832 34.59 4.30 26.94
N PRO A 833 35.64 5.06 26.58
CA PRO A 833 36.88 4.48 26.08
C PRO A 833 37.52 3.61 27.16
N GLN A 834 38.06 2.45 26.76
CA GLN A 834 38.78 1.57 27.67
C GLN A 834 40.18 2.15 27.90
N VAL A 835 40.50 2.42 29.15
CA VAL A 835 41.86 2.82 29.59
C VAL A 835 42.40 1.69 30.48
N PRO A 836 43.23 0.80 29.92
CA PRO A 836 43.75 -0.33 30.67
C PRO A 836 44.62 0.13 31.86
N PRO A 837 44.53 -0.54 33.04
CA PRO A 837 45.38 -0.25 34.20
C PRO A 837 46.85 -0.48 33.89
N GLU A 838 47.76 0.05 34.68
CA GLU A 838 49.22 -0.10 34.44
C GLU A 838 49.67 -1.55 34.55
N ALA A 839 49.07 -2.34 35.45
CA ALA A 839 49.35 -3.76 35.61
C ALA A 839 49.09 -4.61 34.31
N ASP A 840 48.34 -4.08 33.37
CA ASP A 840 48.05 -4.75 32.10
C ASP A 840 49.26 -4.73 31.12
N ASP A 841 50.39 -4.07 31.43
CA ASP A 841 51.57 -4.09 30.59
C ASP A 841 52.17 -5.51 30.45
N GLU A 842 51.89 -6.42 31.41
CA GLU A 842 52.29 -7.83 31.39
C GLU A 842 51.16 -8.79 30.91
N ALA A 843 50.04 -8.22 30.48
CA ALA A 843 48.88 -9.01 30.05
C ALA A 843 49.20 -9.88 28.82
N THR A 844 48.67 -11.08 28.80
CA THR A 844 48.79 -12.02 27.67
C THR A 844 47.57 -12.01 26.75
N ILE A 845 46.53 -11.25 27.11
CA ILE A 845 45.28 -11.13 26.34
C ILE A 845 45.55 -10.34 25.05
N GLY A 846 45.14 -10.90 23.91
CA GLY A 846 45.28 -10.26 22.58
C GLY A 846 44.69 -8.87 22.55
N ARG A 847 45.43 -7.89 22.08
CA ARG A 847 45.00 -6.48 21.92
C ARG A 847 44.57 -6.21 20.48
N VAL A 848 43.59 -5.31 20.34
CA VAL A 848 43.11 -4.87 19.02
C VAL A 848 44.14 -3.96 18.38
N TYR A 849 44.28 -4.07 17.07
CA TYR A 849 44.90 -3.06 16.21
C TYR A 849 44.08 -2.87 14.94
N ARG A 850 44.17 -1.69 14.36
CA ARG A 850 43.30 -1.21 13.31
C ARG A 850 44.07 -0.59 12.14
N GLY A 851 43.40 -0.47 10.99
CA GLY A 851 43.97 0.09 9.78
C GLY A 851 44.35 -0.94 8.76
N GLY A 852 44.94 -0.45 7.66
CA GLY A 852 45.56 -1.25 6.64
C GLY A 852 47.08 -1.06 6.68
N SER A 853 47.83 -1.76 5.84
CA SER A 853 49.28 -1.68 5.84
C SER A 853 49.86 -1.70 4.43
N TRP A 854 51.04 -1.18 4.28
CA TRP A 854 51.83 -1.18 3.03
C TRP A 854 52.00 -2.58 2.41
N CYS A 855 51.94 -3.64 3.20
CA CYS A 855 52.12 -5.00 2.75
C CYS A 855 50.81 -5.77 2.51
N TYR A 856 49.65 -5.19 2.80
CA TYR A 856 48.35 -5.81 2.67
C TYR A 856 47.65 -5.45 1.34
N ALA A 857 46.96 -6.46 0.76
CA ALA A 857 46.09 -6.24 -0.37
C ALA A 857 44.86 -5.37 0.00
N ALA A 858 44.28 -4.71 -0.99
CA ALA A 858 43.17 -3.79 -0.85
C ALA A 858 41.98 -4.34 -0.02
N GLN A 859 41.64 -5.63 -0.20
CA GLN A 859 40.55 -6.29 0.53
C GLN A 859 40.77 -6.33 2.05
N LEU A 860 42.03 -6.30 2.48
CA LEU A 860 42.44 -6.40 3.89
C LEU A 860 42.54 -5.02 4.55
N CYS A 861 42.58 -3.94 3.75
CA CYS A 861 42.80 -2.58 4.21
C CYS A 861 41.48 -1.83 4.46
N ARG A 862 40.49 -2.51 5.06
CA ARG A 862 39.18 -1.90 5.40
C ARG A 862 39.21 -1.34 6.84
N PRO A 863 38.89 -0.07 7.07
CA PRO A 863 38.91 0.57 8.40
C PRO A 863 38.11 -0.17 9.46
N VAL A 864 37.01 -0.85 9.10
CA VAL A 864 36.19 -1.63 10.06
C VAL A 864 36.80 -2.96 10.42
N ARG A 865 37.78 -3.43 9.67
CA ARG A 865 38.46 -4.71 9.95
C ARG A 865 39.17 -4.63 11.28
N ARG A 866 39.04 -5.69 12.08
CA ARG A 866 39.63 -5.81 13.42
C ARG A 866 40.69 -6.90 13.38
N PHE A 867 41.87 -6.56 13.83
CA PHE A 867 42.95 -7.47 13.99
C PHE A 867 43.28 -7.65 15.48
N ARG A 868 44.01 -8.72 15.84
CA ARG A 868 44.50 -8.96 17.19
C ARG A 868 45.88 -9.58 17.19
N HIS A 869 46.69 -9.12 18.09
CA HIS A 869 48.01 -9.76 18.35
C HIS A 869 48.24 -9.83 19.86
N HIS A 870 49.22 -10.71 20.19
CA HIS A 870 49.76 -10.72 21.54
C HIS A 870 50.46 -9.37 21.84
N PRO A 871 50.31 -8.79 23.05
CA PRO A 871 50.87 -7.47 23.35
C PRO A 871 52.37 -7.30 23.08
N ALA A 872 53.18 -8.38 23.23
CA ALA A 872 54.62 -8.38 22.96
C ALA A 872 54.98 -8.51 21.47
N THR A 873 54.02 -8.47 20.54
CA THR A 873 54.29 -8.64 19.12
C THR A 873 54.93 -7.38 18.54
N GLN A 874 56.04 -7.55 17.81
CA GLN A 874 56.70 -6.52 17.01
C GLN A 874 56.72 -6.93 15.55
N VAL A 875 56.00 -6.23 14.70
CA VAL A 875 55.89 -6.48 13.26
C VAL A 875 56.12 -5.21 12.45
N ASP A 876 56.48 -5.36 11.21
CA ASP A 876 56.99 -4.31 10.30
C ASP A 876 55.95 -3.37 9.74
N ASP A 877 54.72 -3.48 10.20
CA ASP A 877 53.58 -2.68 9.74
C ASP A 877 52.72 -2.17 10.90
N LEU A 878 53.10 -2.40 12.15
CA LEU A 878 52.31 -2.05 13.32
C LEU A 878 53.02 -1.02 14.20
N GLY A 879 52.41 0.13 14.31
CA GLY A 879 52.85 1.29 15.07
C GLY A 879 51.77 1.80 16.05
N LEU A 880 51.69 3.11 16.19
CA LEU A 880 50.75 3.73 17.13
C LEU A 880 50.33 5.14 16.69
N ARG A 881 49.12 5.55 17.16
CA ARG A 881 48.54 6.87 16.97
C ARG A 881 47.89 7.30 18.27
N PRO A 882 48.46 8.22 19.04
CA PRO A 882 47.90 8.64 20.30
C PRO A 882 46.60 9.45 20.18
N VAL A 883 45.75 9.31 21.20
CA VAL A 883 44.57 10.11 21.43
C VAL A 883 44.57 10.73 22.81
N ARG A 884 43.79 11.79 23.04
CA ARG A 884 43.55 12.37 24.36
C ARG A 884 42.11 12.81 24.50
N SER A 885 41.54 12.71 25.67
CA SER A 885 40.21 13.25 25.94
C SER A 885 40.25 14.78 25.91
N LEU A 886 39.24 15.39 25.29
CA LEU A 886 39.03 16.81 25.26
C LEU A 886 37.52 17.07 25.27
N GLY A 887 37.05 17.78 26.27
CA GLY A 887 35.65 18.13 26.44
C GLY A 887 35.46 19.29 27.40
N PRO A 888 34.23 19.75 27.61
CA PRO A 888 33.96 20.76 28.67
C PRO A 888 34.43 20.21 30.00
N ALA A 889 34.99 21.10 30.84
CA ALA A 889 35.31 20.74 32.21
C ALA A 889 34.01 20.28 32.90
N SER A 890 34.05 19.08 33.49
CA SER A 890 32.90 18.46 34.17
C SER A 890 32.54 19.22 35.45
#